data_54c3a3eb93d82c1582449dd6c55bac80
#
_entry.id   54c3a3eb93d82c1582449dd6c55bac80
#
_cell.length_a   1.000
_cell.length_b   1.000
_cell.length_c   1.000
_cell.angle_alpha   90.00
_cell.angle_beta   90.00
_cell.angle_gamma   90.00
#
_symmetry.space_group_name_H-M   'P 1'
#
loop_
_entity.id
_entity.type
_entity.pdbx_description
1 polymer ?
#
loop_
_entity_poly.entity_id
_entity_poly.type
_entity_poly.pdbx_seq_one_letter_code
_entity_poly.pdbx_strand_id
1 'polypeptide(L)'
;RSSAASDVYKRQADQVLQTPMKSVKDINVSQVKNLKNEMQINSYLTRESRRIIDAEEGNTEALIRAWLLTQDTKYADEAIKRVFIMADWDKDKNVKGDFNASSLLSLCSMAYDSFYDRLNTSQKKALLEAIKNKGGEMYENFNNRMENHIADNHVWQMTLRILTMASFSVYGDLPEANTWVDYCYNVWLARFPGLNKDGGWHNGDSYFTVNTRTLVEVPYYYSKLTGYDFFSDPWYQGNIMYTIFQQPPFSKSAGNGSSHQNVGRPNSIRIGYLDALARLTGNTYAADFVRRTLKVEPEYMKKALLNKPGDLAWFRLQCDKPLPEGEGLTALPAGYVFPATGLASFQTNWDRVGGNAMWSFRSSPYGSTSHALANQNAFNTFYGGKPLFYSSGHHIEFTDVHSMLCHRATRAHNTILVNGMGQRIGTEGYGWIPRYYASEKIGYVLGDASNAYGKVISPLWLTRGEQSEVHYTPENGWDENHVKTFRRHIVNLGKTGLIFIYDELVADEPVNWSYLLHTTENPMTVDKSNHRFVHIQATNRGGASDAYLFSTGTLQTDTTSRFFYPAVNWLRADDKGVFKKYPNHWHFTATSEKAQVYRFATVINTHALKYPAKDPEILSDGRIKVGGWLISVNLKSDGAPSFLSLIHISEPTRH
;
A
#
# COMPACT_ATOMS: atom_id res chain seq x y z
N ARG A 1 12.04 26.23 -18.90
CA ARG A 1 11.47 25.98 -17.57
C ARG A 1 10.11 26.62 -17.54
N SER A 2 9.05 25.85 -17.27
CA SER A 2 7.68 26.30 -17.45
C SER A 2 7.35 27.49 -16.54
N SER A 3 7.07 28.65 -17.13
CA SER A 3 6.56 29.84 -16.43
C SER A 3 5.34 29.50 -15.55
N ALA A 4 4.50 28.57 -16.00
CA ALA A 4 3.31 28.13 -15.27
C ALA A 4 3.61 27.49 -13.91
N ALA A 5 4.69 26.70 -13.77
CA ALA A 5 5.04 26.10 -12.47
C ALA A 5 5.64 27.14 -11.51
N SER A 6 6.45 28.07 -12.04
CA SER A 6 6.96 29.22 -11.28
C SER A 6 5.82 30.08 -10.74
N ASP A 7 4.80 30.36 -11.57
CA ASP A 7 3.62 31.13 -11.18
C ASP A 7 2.77 30.45 -10.10
N VAL A 8 2.77 29.10 -10.06
CA VAL A 8 2.05 28.34 -9.02
C VAL A 8 2.72 28.53 -7.66
N TYR A 9 4.06 28.36 -7.58
CA TYR A 9 4.78 28.56 -6.32
C TYR A 9 4.72 30.01 -5.84
N LYS A 10 4.80 30.98 -6.77
CA LYS A 10 4.66 32.39 -6.43
C LYS A 10 3.28 32.68 -5.83
N ARG A 11 2.19 32.24 -6.46
CA ARG A 11 0.81 32.43 -5.94
C ARG A 11 0.63 31.78 -4.57
N GLN A 12 1.18 30.59 -4.37
CA GLN A 12 1.14 29.92 -3.07
C GLN A 12 1.87 30.73 -2.00
N ALA A 13 3.08 31.21 -2.31
CA ALA A 13 3.87 32.02 -1.39
C ALA A 13 3.18 33.38 -1.08
N ASP A 14 2.55 34.04 -2.07
CA ASP A 14 1.77 35.26 -1.85
C ASP A 14 0.57 35.03 -0.91
N GLN A 15 -0.09 33.88 -0.99
CA GLN A 15 -1.14 33.48 -0.03
C GLN A 15 -0.58 33.26 1.37
N VAL A 16 0.59 32.62 1.48
CA VAL A 16 1.26 32.38 2.77
C VAL A 16 1.64 33.68 3.47
N LEU A 17 2.10 34.69 2.72
CA LEU A 17 2.41 36.03 3.27
C LEU A 17 1.19 36.69 3.93
N GLN A 18 -0.02 36.37 3.48
CA GLN A 18 -1.27 36.92 4.01
C GLN A 18 -1.91 36.04 5.09
N THR A 19 -1.39 34.83 5.31
CA THR A 19 -1.96 33.85 6.24
C THR A 19 -1.19 33.86 7.56
N PRO A 20 -1.85 34.12 8.71
CA PRO A 20 -1.20 34.03 10.01
C PRO A 20 -0.61 32.63 10.23
N MET A 21 0.61 32.60 10.75
CA MET A 21 1.28 31.36 11.12
C MET A 21 0.57 30.71 12.33
N LYS A 22 0.27 29.42 12.23
CA LYS A 22 -0.20 28.62 13.38
C LYS A 22 0.96 28.33 14.32
N SER A 23 0.64 28.03 15.57
CA SER A 23 1.61 27.69 16.61
C SER A 23 1.36 26.28 17.14
N VAL A 24 2.38 25.61 17.65
CA VAL A 24 2.21 24.36 18.43
C VAL A 24 1.38 24.56 19.69
N LYS A 25 1.22 25.79 20.17
CA LYS A 25 0.28 26.14 21.24
C LYS A 25 -1.19 25.99 20.83
N ASP A 26 -1.47 25.95 19.52
CA ASP A 26 -2.80 25.73 18.96
C ASP A 26 -3.14 24.24 18.82
N ILE A 27 -2.28 23.35 19.30
CA ILE A 27 -2.55 21.90 19.34
C ILE A 27 -3.81 21.66 20.17
N ASN A 28 -4.80 21.01 19.56
CA ASN A 28 -6.04 20.70 20.25
C ASN A 28 -5.82 19.55 21.25
N VAL A 29 -5.78 19.89 22.53
CA VAL A 29 -5.65 18.92 23.64
C VAL A 29 -6.99 18.54 24.27
N SER A 30 -8.10 19.10 23.82
CA SER A 30 -9.42 18.93 24.46
C SER A 30 -9.89 17.48 24.52
N GLN A 31 -9.48 16.64 23.56
CA GLN A 31 -9.87 15.24 23.49
C GLN A 31 -9.00 14.31 24.35
N VAL A 32 -7.84 14.77 24.83
CA VAL A 32 -6.92 13.95 25.64
C VAL A 32 -7.62 13.34 26.86
N LYS A 33 -8.51 14.08 27.51
CA LYS A 33 -9.29 13.61 28.65
C LYS A 33 -10.27 12.46 28.35
N ASN A 34 -10.61 12.24 27.09
CA ASN A 34 -11.54 11.21 26.64
C ASN A 34 -10.81 9.94 26.17
N LEU A 35 -9.47 9.94 26.15
CA LEU A 35 -8.65 8.83 25.70
C LEU A 35 -8.31 7.91 26.87
N LYS A 36 -8.21 6.61 26.62
CA LYS A 36 -8.17 5.58 27.64
C LYS A 36 -6.78 5.32 28.21
N ASN A 37 -5.75 5.45 27.39
CA ASN A 37 -4.38 5.06 27.77
C ASN A 37 -3.32 5.94 27.09
N GLU A 38 -2.08 5.81 27.52
CA GLU A 38 -0.96 6.60 27.05
C GLU A 38 -0.71 6.43 25.53
N MET A 39 -0.89 5.23 24.99
CA MET A 39 -0.75 4.97 23.55
C MET A 39 -1.75 5.80 22.74
N GLN A 40 -3.02 5.83 23.15
CA GLN A 40 -4.04 6.67 22.49
C GLN A 40 -3.72 8.16 22.59
N ILE A 41 -3.26 8.60 23.75
CA ILE A 41 -2.87 10.01 23.99
C ILE A 41 -1.70 10.38 23.07
N ASN A 42 -0.65 9.56 23.02
CA ASN A 42 0.53 9.81 22.18
C ASN A 42 0.16 9.80 20.68
N SER A 43 -0.65 8.85 20.22
CA SER A 43 -1.12 8.81 18.82
C SER A 43 -1.96 10.04 18.46
N TYR A 44 -2.84 10.47 19.36
CA TYR A 44 -3.66 11.67 19.16
C TYR A 44 -2.79 12.93 19.08
N LEU A 45 -1.89 13.14 20.04
CA LEU A 45 -0.99 14.29 20.06
C LEU A 45 -0.03 14.30 18.85
N THR A 46 0.49 13.14 18.44
CA THR A 46 1.28 13.00 17.20
C THR A 46 0.49 13.48 15.98
N ARG A 47 -0.76 13.11 15.86
CA ARG A 47 -1.61 13.52 14.73
C ARG A 47 -1.96 15.03 14.79
N GLU A 48 -2.31 15.55 15.95
CA GLU A 48 -2.65 16.97 16.08
C GLU A 48 -1.43 17.88 15.90
N SER A 49 -0.28 17.52 16.47
CA SER A 49 0.97 18.25 16.24
C SER A 49 1.41 18.18 14.78
N ARG A 50 1.31 16.99 14.15
CA ARG A 50 1.62 16.82 12.75
C ARG A 50 0.74 17.70 11.84
N ARG A 51 -0.55 17.83 12.13
CA ARG A 51 -1.46 18.68 11.34
C ARG A 51 -1.01 20.14 11.30
N ILE A 52 -0.42 20.64 12.38
CA ILE A 52 0.11 22.01 12.45
C ILE A 52 1.49 22.07 11.76
N ILE A 53 2.38 21.16 12.09
CA ILE A 53 3.76 21.15 11.59
C ILE A 53 3.77 20.92 10.06
N ASP A 54 3.01 19.96 9.53
CA ASP A 54 2.93 19.72 8.07
C ASP A 54 2.39 20.94 7.31
N ALA A 55 1.41 21.65 7.89
CA ALA A 55 0.86 22.85 7.26
C ALA A 55 1.91 23.98 7.21
N GLU A 56 2.61 24.23 8.30
CA GLU A 56 3.61 25.30 8.39
C GLU A 56 4.93 24.92 7.68
N GLU A 57 5.30 23.62 7.64
CA GLU A 57 6.36 23.10 6.78
C GLU A 57 6.06 23.42 5.32
N GLY A 58 4.86 23.02 4.83
CA GLY A 58 4.44 23.28 3.45
C GLY A 58 4.40 24.77 3.10
N ASN A 59 3.91 25.60 4.01
CA ASN A 59 3.88 27.06 3.86
C ASN A 59 5.31 27.62 3.76
N THR A 60 6.21 27.20 4.62
CA THR A 60 7.59 27.69 4.67
C THR A 60 8.39 27.19 3.47
N GLU A 61 8.22 25.92 3.07
CA GLU A 61 8.80 25.41 1.81
C GLU A 61 8.34 26.20 0.59
N ALA A 62 7.06 26.61 0.53
CA ALA A 62 6.54 27.41 -0.58
C ALA A 62 7.25 28.77 -0.67
N LEU A 63 7.50 29.43 0.47
CA LEU A 63 8.27 30.68 0.53
C LEU A 63 9.72 30.47 0.09
N ILE A 64 10.39 29.40 0.53
CA ILE A 64 11.78 29.10 0.14
C ILE A 64 11.84 28.86 -1.38
N ARG A 65 10.92 28.07 -1.93
CA ARG A 65 10.86 27.77 -3.37
C ARG A 65 10.57 29.02 -4.21
N ALA A 66 9.64 29.89 -3.74
CA ALA A 66 9.36 31.16 -4.40
C ALA A 66 10.59 32.09 -4.39
N TRP A 67 11.33 32.17 -3.29
CA TRP A 67 12.61 32.86 -3.22
C TRP A 67 13.61 32.33 -4.24
N LEU A 68 13.83 31.01 -4.28
CA LEU A 68 14.78 30.37 -5.21
C LEU A 68 14.42 30.64 -6.69
N LEU A 69 13.13 30.79 -7.00
CA LEU A 69 12.65 31.07 -8.37
C LEU A 69 12.66 32.56 -8.75
N THR A 70 12.41 33.45 -7.80
CA THR A 70 12.15 34.88 -8.09
C THR A 70 13.23 35.81 -7.56
N GLN A 71 13.97 35.40 -6.54
CA GLN A 71 14.91 36.25 -5.79
C GLN A 71 14.25 37.45 -5.08
N ASP A 72 12.90 37.39 -4.89
CA ASP A 72 12.16 38.43 -4.18
C ASP A 72 12.34 38.27 -2.66
N THR A 73 12.99 39.26 -2.04
CA THR A 73 13.42 39.21 -0.63
C THR A 73 12.27 39.04 0.36
N LYS A 74 11.04 39.46 0.04
CA LYS A 74 9.87 39.28 0.91
C LYS A 74 9.61 37.84 1.27
N TYR A 75 9.86 36.89 0.34
CA TYR A 75 9.71 35.47 0.60
C TYR A 75 10.81 34.93 1.51
N ALA A 76 12.06 35.36 1.28
CA ALA A 76 13.19 34.97 2.12
C ALA A 76 13.01 35.46 3.56
N ASP A 77 12.65 36.74 3.73
CA ASP A 77 12.51 37.36 5.05
C ASP A 77 11.44 36.68 5.88
N GLU A 78 10.27 36.38 5.29
CA GLU A 78 9.21 35.65 6.02
C GLU A 78 9.58 34.17 6.24
N ALA A 79 10.24 33.50 5.29
CA ALA A 79 10.69 32.12 5.48
C ALA A 79 11.70 31.99 6.62
N ILE A 80 12.71 32.87 6.64
CA ILE A 80 13.72 32.90 7.72
C ILE A 80 13.04 33.09 9.09
N LYS A 81 12.14 34.07 9.20
CA LYS A 81 11.38 34.31 10.43
C LYS A 81 10.61 33.05 10.88
N ARG A 82 9.87 32.38 9.97
CA ARG A 82 9.10 31.17 10.30
C ARG A 82 10.01 30.03 10.73
N VAL A 83 11.13 29.80 10.06
CA VAL A 83 12.09 28.73 10.43
C VAL A 83 12.62 28.94 11.84
N PHE A 84 13.01 30.16 12.23
CA PHE A 84 13.49 30.45 13.59
C PHE A 84 12.39 30.28 14.65
N ILE A 85 11.12 30.55 14.33
CA ILE A 85 9.98 30.25 15.23
C ILE A 85 9.80 28.73 15.40
N MET A 86 9.94 27.98 14.30
CA MET A 86 9.68 26.55 14.28
C MET A 86 10.86 25.70 14.81
N ALA A 87 12.07 26.24 14.82
CA ALA A 87 13.28 25.48 15.14
C ALA A 87 13.24 24.76 16.50
N ASP A 88 12.48 25.28 17.46
CA ASP A 88 12.35 24.75 18.81
C ASP A 88 10.97 24.10 19.12
N TRP A 89 10.13 23.89 18.10
CA TRP A 89 8.79 23.35 18.33
C TRP A 89 8.78 21.91 18.86
N ASP A 90 9.81 21.13 18.59
CA ASP A 90 9.99 19.78 19.15
C ASP A 90 10.18 19.76 20.67
N LYS A 91 10.54 20.88 21.28
CA LYS A 91 10.65 21.04 22.74
C LYS A 91 9.29 21.17 23.43
N ASP A 92 8.19 21.43 22.70
CA ASP A 92 6.84 21.50 23.30
C ASP A 92 6.36 20.09 23.65
N LYS A 93 5.86 19.95 24.90
CA LYS A 93 5.40 18.66 25.46
C LYS A 93 4.28 17.98 24.66
N ASN A 94 3.50 18.73 23.89
CA ASN A 94 2.41 18.24 23.08
C ASN A 94 2.85 17.85 21.66
N VAL A 95 4.06 18.18 21.25
CA VAL A 95 4.64 17.73 20.01
C VAL A 95 5.20 16.32 20.19
N LYS A 96 4.66 15.36 19.44
CA LYS A 96 5.02 13.95 19.54
C LYS A 96 5.31 13.36 18.15
N GLY A 97 6.18 12.36 18.11
CA GLY A 97 6.45 11.52 16.94
C GLY A 97 7.63 11.97 16.08
N ASP A 98 8.37 10.99 15.59
CA ASP A 98 9.63 11.15 14.85
C ASP A 98 9.45 11.94 13.53
N PHE A 99 8.27 11.86 12.93
CA PHE A 99 7.94 12.63 11.71
C PHE A 99 7.99 14.14 11.95
N ASN A 100 7.58 14.61 13.11
CA ASN A 100 7.59 16.03 13.43
C ASN A 100 9.03 16.54 13.61
N ALA A 101 9.87 15.78 14.28
CA ALA A 101 11.30 16.07 14.39
C ALA A 101 11.99 16.10 13.02
N SER A 102 11.62 15.15 12.14
CA SER A 102 12.12 15.09 10.75
C SER A 102 11.74 16.33 9.93
N SER A 103 10.50 16.81 10.03
CA SER A 103 10.04 18.03 9.34
C SER A 103 10.81 19.26 9.79
N LEU A 104 11.05 19.39 11.09
CA LEU A 104 11.79 20.52 11.65
C LEU A 104 13.28 20.49 11.23
N LEU A 105 13.90 19.32 11.20
CA LEU A 105 15.27 19.17 10.65
C LEU A 105 15.30 19.55 9.17
N SER A 106 14.35 19.09 8.38
CA SER A 106 14.22 19.44 6.96
C SER A 106 14.17 20.95 6.74
N LEU A 107 13.32 21.66 7.48
CA LEU A 107 13.19 23.12 7.36
C LEU A 107 14.45 23.87 7.75
N CYS A 108 15.09 23.51 8.87
CA CYS A 108 16.33 24.13 9.29
C CYS A 108 17.43 23.95 8.23
N SER A 109 17.53 22.74 7.66
CA SER A 109 18.51 22.40 6.63
C SER A 109 18.26 23.15 5.33
N MET A 110 17.02 23.18 4.85
CA MET A 110 16.64 23.92 3.65
C MET A 110 16.90 25.43 3.81
N ALA A 111 16.60 25.99 4.98
CA ALA A 111 16.83 27.41 5.24
C ALA A 111 18.33 27.73 5.30
N TYR A 112 19.13 26.87 5.91
CA TYR A 112 20.58 27.05 5.99
C TYR A 112 21.20 27.10 4.59
N ASP A 113 20.86 26.14 3.73
CA ASP A 113 21.35 26.05 2.35
C ASP A 113 20.81 27.20 1.48
N SER A 114 19.47 27.41 1.47
CA SER A 114 18.82 28.36 0.57
C SER A 114 19.11 29.84 0.90
N PHE A 115 19.42 30.17 2.15
CA PHE A 115 19.63 31.52 2.62
C PHE A 115 21.06 31.77 3.14
N TYR A 116 22.02 30.90 2.83
CA TYR A 116 23.37 30.96 3.35
C TYR A 116 23.98 32.36 3.29
N ASP A 117 23.91 33.05 2.14
CA ASP A 117 24.48 34.39 1.94
C ASP A 117 23.64 35.52 2.60
N ARG A 118 22.42 35.22 3.04
CA ARG A 118 21.53 36.19 3.69
C ARG A 118 21.55 36.09 5.21
N LEU A 119 21.97 34.95 5.75
CA LEU A 119 22.04 34.70 7.19
C LEU A 119 23.27 35.39 7.76
N ASN A 120 23.09 36.12 8.86
CA ASN A 120 24.22 36.64 9.64
C ASN A 120 24.89 35.53 10.45
N THR A 121 26.06 35.81 11.03
CA THR A 121 26.86 34.84 11.79
C THR A 121 26.10 34.20 12.94
N SER A 122 25.30 34.96 13.67
CA SER A 122 24.50 34.44 14.77
C SER A 122 23.39 33.50 14.29
N GLN A 123 22.72 33.83 13.18
CA GLN A 123 21.69 33.02 12.55
C GLN A 123 22.27 31.70 12.01
N LYS A 124 23.41 31.77 11.31
CA LYS A 124 24.12 30.56 10.84
C LYS A 124 24.45 29.61 11.99
N LYS A 125 25.05 30.18 13.07
CA LYS A 125 25.38 29.40 14.26
C LYS A 125 24.16 28.75 14.91
N ALA A 126 23.04 29.46 15.02
CA ALA A 126 21.81 28.92 15.61
C ALA A 126 21.21 27.79 14.77
N LEU A 127 21.18 27.92 13.42
CA LEU A 127 20.71 26.85 12.53
C LEU A 127 21.64 25.64 12.54
N LEU A 128 22.97 25.85 12.52
CA LEU A 128 23.95 24.74 12.62
C LEU A 128 23.76 23.96 13.93
N GLU A 129 23.56 24.65 15.05
CA GLU A 129 23.28 24.01 16.34
C GLU A 129 21.96 23.21 16.31
N ALA A 130 20.90 23.77 15.74
CA ALA A 130 19.62 23.09 15.60
C ALA A 130 19.76 21.84 14.70
N ILE A 131 20.46 21.95 13.58
CA ILE A 131 20.70 20.83 12.65
C ILE A 131 21.56 19.76 13.31
N LYS A 132 22.63 20.17 14.02
CA LYS A 132 23.51 19.26 14.76
C LYS A 132 22.73 18.43 15.78
N ASN A 133 21.90 19.07 16.60
CA ASN A 133 21.14 18.39 17.64
C ASN A 133 20.10 17.43 17.04
N LYS A 134 19.27 17.91 16.11
CA LYS A 134 18.20 17.10 15.48
C LYS A 134 18.76 16.00 14.57
N GLY A 135 19.78 16.32 13.77
CA GLY A 135 20.46 15.35 12.90
C GLY A 135 21.24 14.30 13.69
N GLY A 136 21.90 14.72 14.77
CA GLY A 136 22.61 13.80 15.68
C GLY A 136 21.65 12.82 16.36
N GLU A 137 20.52 13.30 16.89
CA GLU A 137 19.48 12.43 17.46
C GLU A 137 18.91 11.44 16.42
N MET A 138 18.67 11.90 15.20
CA MET A 138 18.20 11.05 14.11
C MET A 138 19.26 10.01 13.73
N TYR A 139 20.52 10.39 13.60
CA TYR A 139 21.63 9.49 13.32
C TYR A 139 21.76 8.38 14.38
N GLU A 140 21.74 8.74 15.66
CA GLU A 140 21.78 7.78 16.76
C GLU A 140 20.58 6.85 16.77
N ASN A 141 19.41 7.35 16.41
CA ASN A 141 18.19 6.56 16.31
C ASN A 141 18.27 5.50 15.18
N PHE A 142 18.81 5.85 14.02
CA PHE A 142 19.08 4.90 12.94
C PHE A 142 20.12 3.87 13.34
N ASN A 143 21.27 4.33 13.81
CA ASN A 143 22.41 3.47 14.14
C ASN A 143 22.07 2.47 15.25
N ASN A 144 21.24 2.85 16.23
CA ASN A 144 20.98 2.02 17.40
C ASN A 144 19.67 1.21 17.32
N ARG A 145 18.68 1.60 16.51
CA ARG A 145 17.36 0.98 16.51
C ARG A 145 16.75 0.73 15.14
N MET A 146 16.68 1.75 14.31
CA MET A 146 15.90 1.71 13.06
C MET A 146 16.59 0.94 11.95
N GLU A 147 17.90 0.93 11.92
CA GLU A 147 18.70 0.23 10.91
C GLU A 147 18.37 -1.27 10.84
N ASN A 148 18.17 -1.92 11.99
CA ASN A 148 17.84 -3.33 12.07
C ASN A 148 16.38 -3.65 11.67
N HIS A 149 15.56 -2.63 11.44
CA HIS A 149 14.14 -2.76 11.07
C HIS A 149 13.85 -2.21 9.67
N ILE A 150 14.83 -2.21 8.79
CA ILE A 150 14.74 -1.63 7.44
C ILE A 150 13.55 -2.16 6.61
N ALA A 151 13.20 -3.45 6.79
CA ALA A 151 12.05 -4.04 6.11
C ALA A 151 10.70 -3.68 6.77
N ASP A 152 10.72 -3.38 8.06
CA ASP A 152 9.51 -3.15 8.87
C ASP A 152 9.14 -1.69 8.99
N ASN A 153 10.14 -0.83 9.07
CA ASN A 153 9.97 0.54 9.51
C ASN A 153 10.05 1.54 8.35
N HIS A 154 8.88 1.93 7.84
CA HIS A 154 8.79 2.95 6.78
C HIS A 154 9.30 4.33 7.23
N VAL A 155 9.29 4.62 8.53
CA VAL A 155 9.85 5.86 9.10
C VAL A 155 11.34 5.93 8.82
N TRP A 156 12.05 4.80 8.94
CA TRP A 156 13.45 4.70 8.59
C TRP A 156 13.70 5.12 7.13
N GLN A 157 12.93 4.57 6.21
CA GLN A 157 13.06 4.84 4.77
C GLN A 157 12.74 6.31 4.44
N MET A 158 11.74 6.89 5.13
CA MET A 158 11.36 8.29 4.94
C MET A 158 12.39 9.24 5.57
N THR A 159 12.85 8.97 6.79
CA THR A 159 13.77 9.83 7.52
C THR A 159 15.20 9.76 6.97
N LEU A 160 15.59 8.66 6.31
CA LEU A 160 16.87 8.55 5.58
C LEU A 160 17.06 9.72 4.60
N ARG A 161 16.02 10.08 3.85
CA ARG A 161 16.05 11.23 2.93
C ARG A 161 16.39 12.52 3.66
N ILE A 162 15.75 12.74 4.80
CA ILE A 162 15.90 14.00 5.55
C ILE A 162 17.30 14.12 6.13
N LEU A 163 17.85 13.04 6.71
CA LEU A 163 19.21 13.05 7.22
C LEU A 163 20.24 13.22 6.07
N THR A 164 20.02 12.56 4.93
CA THR A 164 20.85 12.75 3.71
C THR A 164 20.86 14.21 3.27
N MET A 165 19.68 14.83 3.14
CA MET A 165 19.56 16.22 2.71
C MET A 165 20.16 17.19 3.72
N ALA A 166 19.93 16.95 5.01
CA ALA A 166 20.50 17.75 6.09
C ALA A 166 22.03 17.69 6.07
N SER A 167 22.61 16.50 5.93
CA SER A 167 24.06 16.32 5.88
C SER A 167 24.68 17.05 4.69
N PHE A 168 24.06 17.00 3.51
CA PHE A 168 24.55 17.75 2.34
C PHE A 168 24.47 19.26 2.54
N SER A 169 23.40 19.77 3.17
CA SER A 169 23.23 21.21 3.37
C SER A 169 24.26 21.87 4.27
N VAL A 170 24.89 21.08 5.18
CA VAL A 170 25.88 21.57 6.14
C VAL A 170 27.24 20.89 5.97
N TYR A 171 27.46 20.21 4.84
CA TYR A 171 28.74 19.54 4.55
C TYR A 171 29.87 20.57 4.46
N GLY A 172 30.93 20.35 5.24
CA GLY A 172 32.07 21.28 5.36
C GLY A 172 31.88 22.34 6.44
N ASP A 173 30.67 22.69 6.86
CA ASP A 173 30.40 23.64 7.94
C ASP A 173 30.18 22.93 9.30
N LEU A 174 29.73 21.68 9.27
CA LEU A 174 29.46 20.83 10.43
C LEU A 174 30.30 19.53 10.33
N PRO A 175 31.28 19.27 11.20
CA PRO A 175 32.11 18.07 11.10
C PRO A 175 31.32 16.76 11.13
N GLU A 176 30.27 16.66 11.92
CA GLU A 176 29.41 15.49 12.04
C GLU A 176 28.70 15.12 10.72
N ALA A 177 28.49 16.10 9.84
CA ALA A 177 27.84 15.88 8.54
C ALA A 177 28.62 14.91 7.65
N ASN A 178 29.95 14.86 7.76
CA ASN A 178 30.78 13.90 7.02
C ASN A 178 30.43 12.46 7.38
N THR A 179 30.29 12.18 8.68
CA THR A 179 29.85 10.86 9.17
C THR A 179 28.43 10.53 8.71
N TRP A 180 27.53 11.50 8.71
CA TRP A 180 26.15 11.30 8.28
C TRP A 180 26.03 11.02 6.77
N VAL A 181 26.81 11.72 5.94
CA VAL A 181 26.86 11.46 4.48
C VAL A 181 27.33 10.04 4.21
N ASP A 182 28.43 9.62 4.82
CA ASP A 182 28.98 8.27 4.64
C ASP A 182 28.03 7.20 5.17
N TYR A 183 27.43 7.42 6.33
CA TYR A 183 26.44 6.51 6.91
C TYR A 183 25.21 6.35 5.99
N CYS A 184 24.58 7.44 5.58
CA CYS A 184 23.42 7.40 4.70
C CYS A 184 23.73 6.75 3.35
N TYR A 185 24.93 7.00 2.80
CA TYR A 185 25.39 6.34 1.58
C TYR A 185 25.50 4.83 1.75
N ASN A 186 26.18 4.37 2.81
CA ASN A 186 26.34 2.94 3.09
C ASN A 186 25.00 2.26 3.36
N VAL A 187 24.08 2.92 4.08
CA VAL A 187 22.71 2.43 4.29
C VAL A 187 21.97 2.34 2.97
N TRP A 188 22.12 3.32 2.07
CA TRP A 188 21.54 3.26 0.73
C TRP A 188 22.10 2.09 -0.10
N LEU A 189 23.40 1.84 -0.04
CA LEU A 189 24.01 0.68 -0.71
C LEU A 189 23.48 -0.64 -0.16
N ALA A 190 23.27 -0.73 1.16
CA ALA A 190 22.74 -1.91 1.85
C ALA A 190 21.20 -2.01 1.84
N ARG A 191 20.49 -1.20 1.05
CA ARG A 191 19.02 -1.15 1.01
C ARG A 191 18.33 -2.48 0.74
N PHE A 192 18.99 -3.37 0.02
CA PHE A 192 18.61 -4.76 -0.07
C PHE A 192 19.17 -5.53 1.14
N PRO A 193 18.42 -6.26 1.92
CA PRO A 193 17.11 -6.88 1.66
C PRO A 193 15.88 -6.06 2.04
N GLY A 194 15.98 -4.83 2.50
CA GLY A 194 14.80 -4.02 2.83
C GLY A 194 13.91 -3.77 1.63
N LEU A 195 14.50 -3.53 0.46
CA LEU A 195 13.85 -3.55 -0.85
C LEU A 195 14.09 -4.93 -1.49
N ASN A 196 13.06 -5.58 -1.99
CA ASN A 196 13.21 -6.88 -2.63
C ASN A 196 13.68 -6.78 -4.10
N LYS A 197 14.13 -7.91 -4.67
CA LYS A 197 14.79 -7.92 -5.98
C LYS A 197 13.88 -7.63 -7.17
N ASP A 198 12.58 -7.85 -7.03
CA ASP A 198 11.60 -7.73 -8.13
C ASP A 198 10.95 -6.34 -8.23
N GLY A 199 11.34 -5.43 -7.38
CA GLY A 199 10.80 -4.07 -7.35
C GLY A 199 9.44 -3.94 -6.66
N GLY A 200 8.82 -5.02 -6.20
CA GLY A 200 7.58 -4.97 -5.45
C GLY A 200 7.74 -4.34 -4.06
N TRP A 201 6.64 -3.95 -3.45
CA TRP A 201 6.61 -3.34 -2.12
C TRP A 201 5.75 -4.15 -1.15
N HIS A 202 6.33 -4.65 -0.07
CA HIS A 202 5.66 -5.61 0.83
C HIS A 202 4.65 -4.99 1.79
N ASN A 203 4.78 -3.69 2.12
CA ASN A 203 3.91 -2.98 3.08
C ASN A 203 2.59 -2.47 2.48
N GLY A 204 2.39 -2.68 1.18
CA GLY A 204 1.19 -2.26 0.46
C GLY A 204 1.24 -0.86 -0.12
N ASP A 205 0.25 -0.56 -0.96
CA ASP A 205 0.22 0.60 -1.84
C ASP A 205 0.17 1.94 -1.12
N SER A 206 -0.57 2.03 -0.02
CA SER A 206 -0.68 3.28 0.75
C SER A 206 0.66 3.66 1.36
N TYR A 207 1.35 2.69 1.94
CA TYR A 207 2.65 2.91 2.58
C TYR A 207 3.82 2.92 1.61
N PHE A 208 3.64 2.40 0.40
CA PHE A 208 4.57 2.64 -0.69
C PHE A 208 4.70 4.13 -1.02
N THR A 209 3.56 4.84 -1.11
CA THR A 209 3.56 6.25 -1.54
C THR A 209 4.28 7.19 -0.60
N VAL A 210 4.40 6.88 0.69
CA VAL A 210 5.16 7.72 1.64
C VAL A 210 6.67 7.61 1.47
N ASN A 211 7.15 6.60 0.74
CA ASN A 211 8.57 6.36 0.50
C ASN A 211 9.05 6.83 -0.88
N THR A 212 8.15 7.21 -1.78
CA THR A 212 8.48 7.54 -3.18
C THR A 212 9.49 8.68 -3.31
N ARG A 213 9.41 9.68 -2.45
CA ARG A 213 10.37 10.78 -2.44
C ARG A 213 11.79 10.32 -2.05
N THR A 214 11.91 9.46 -1.05
CA THR A 214 13.19 8.84 -0.66
C THR A 214 13.79 8.02 -1.80
N LEU A 215 12.95 7.24 -2.50
CA LEU A 215 13.38 6.38 -3.60
C LEU A 215 13.84 7.15 -4.85
N VAL A 216 13.54 8.43 -4.95
CA VAL A 216 14.02 9.31 -6.03
C VAL A 216 15.15 10.23 -5.57
N GLU A 217 14.93 10.98 -4.50
CA GLU A 217 15.85 12.05 -4.10
C GLU A 217 17.19 11.51 -3.58
N VAL A 218 17.19 10.50 -2.71
CA VAL A 218 18.43 9.94 -2.16
C VAL A 218 19.34 9.40 -3.25
N PRO A 219 18.91 8.46 -4.14
CA PRO A 219 19.79 7.97 -5.21
C PRO A 219 20.13 9.05 -6.24
N TYR A 220 19.24 10.02 -6.47
CA TYR A 220 19.53 11.13 -7.39
C TYR A 220 20.74 11.95 -6.91
N TYR A 221 20.78 12.33 -5.63
CA TYR A 221 21.87 13.10 -5.09
C TYR A 221 23.16 12.29 -5.00
N TYR A 222 23.09 11.03 -4.58
CA TYR A 222 24.27 10.15 -4.59
C TYR A 222 24.77 9.85 -6.00
N SER A 223 23.90 9.76 -7.00
CA SER A 223 24.32 9.64 -8.40
C SER A 223 25.08 10.88 -8.87
N LYS A 224 24.66 12.07 -8.44
CA LYS A 224 25.38 13.32 -8.75
C LYS A 224 26.75 13.40 -8.05
N LEU A 225 26.81 12.95 -6.81
CA LEU A 225 28.03 12.99 -6.01
C LEU A 225 29.08 11.98 -6.51
N THR A 226 28.65 10.75 -6.82
CA THR A 226 29.57 9.64 -7.14
C THR A 226 29.80 9.44 -8.63
N GLY A 227 28.96 10.00 -9.49
CA GLY A 227 28.94 9.72 -10.93
C GLY A 227 28.32 8.37 -11.30
N TYR A 228 27.88 7.56 -10.32
CA TYR A 228 27.19 6.29 -10.59
C TYR A 228 25.69 6.51 -10.76
N ASP A 229 25.12 5.98 -11.86
CA ASP A 229 23.68 6.07 -12.10
C ASP A 229 22.92 4.98 -11.35
N PHE A 230 22.43 5.29 -10.16
CA PHE A 230 21.62 4.37 -9.36
C PHE A 230 20.28 3.99 -10.02
N PHE A 231 19.76 4.76 -10.99
CA PHE A 231 18.53 4.46 -11.71
C PHE A 231 18.72 3.42 -12.83
N SER A 232 19.96 3.05 -13.14
CA SER A 232 20.28 1.88 -13.99
C SER A 232 20.02 0.55 -13.30
N ASP A 233 19.80 0.53 -11.97
CA ASP A 233 19.48 -0.67 -11.21
C ASP A 233 18.16 -1.28 -11.72
N PRO A 234 18.14 -2.58 -12.12
CA PRO A 234 16.93 -3.29 -12.57
C PRO A 234 15.75 -3.20 -11.60
N TRP A 235 16.00 -2.97 -10.31
CA TRP A 235 14.95 -2.76 -9.32
C TRP A 235 13.97 -1.66 -9.73
N TYR A 236 14.43 -0.56 -10.34
CA TYR A 236 13.57 0.53 -10.78
C TYR A 236 12.61 0.13 -11.89
N GLN A 237 13.05 -0.73 -12.82
CA GLN A 237 12.15 -1.26 -13.85
C GLN A 237 11.07 -2.15 -13.21
N GLY A 238 11.45 -3.03 -12.29
CA GLY A 238 10.50 -3.82 -11.50
C GLY A 238 9.55 -2.97 -10.68
N ASN A 239 10.02 -1.89 -10.05
CA ASN A 239 9.20 -1.01 -9.25
C ASN A 239 8.21 -0.17 -10.08
N ILE A 240 8.57 0.21 -11.31
CA ILE A 240 7.63 0.79 -12.26
C ILE A 240 6.50 -0.20 -12.57
N MET A 241 6.84 -1.46 -12.86
CA MET A 241 5.84 -2.51 -13.11
C MET A 241 4.95 -2.75 -11.87
N TYR A 242 5.54 -2.77 -10.67
CA TYR A 242 4.77 -2.82 -9.41
C TYR A 242 3.77 -1.66 -9.33
N THR A 243 4.22 -0.45 -9.57
CA THR A 243 3.39 0.75 -9.48
C THR A 243 2.22 0.72 -10.45
N ILE A 244 2.44 0.22 -11.68
CA ILE A 244 1.43 0.12 -12.74
C ILE A 244 0.46 -1.05 -12.50
N PHE A 245 0.96 -2.25 -12.21
CA PHE A 245 0.14 -3.45 -12.09
C PHE A 245 -0.66 -3.51 -10.79
N GLN A 246 -0.14 -2.95 -9.69
CA GLN A 246 -0.87 -2.91 -8.41
C GLN A 246 -1.89 -1.77 -8.34
N GLN A 247 -1.77 -0.77 -9.20
CA GLN A 247 -2.77 0.28 -9.34
C GLN A 247 -2.77 0.87 -10.75
N PRO A 248 -3.47 0.25 -11.70
CA PRO A 248 -3.63 0.79 -13.06
C PRO A 248 -4.23 2.20 -13.08
N PRO A 249 -4.11 2.94 -14.20
CA PRO A 249 -4.72 4.27 -14.32
C PRO A 249 -6.18 4.24 -13.89
N PHE A 250 -6.59 5.20 -13.05
CA PHE A 250 -7.96 5.38 -12.52
C PHE A 250 -8.52 4.23 -11.68
N SER A 251 -7.73 3.20 -11.40
CA SER A 251 -8.15 2.04 -10.61
C SER A 251 -7.95 2.25 -9.10
N LYS A 252 -8.80 1.60 -8.31
CA LYS A 252 -8.49 1.35 -6.90
C LYS A 252 -7.23 0.48 -6.79
N SER A 253 -6.51 0.59 -5.69
CA SER A 253 -5.31 -0.23 -5.45
C SER A 253 -5.66 -1.72 -5.31
N ALA A 254 -4.67 -2.57 -5.58
CA ALA A 254 -4.79 -4.03 -5.54
C ALA A 254 -5.27 -4.61 -4.20
N GLY A 255 -5.36 -3.79 -3.14
CA GLY A 255 -5.92 -4.20 -1.84
C GLY A 255 -4.91 -4.80 -0.88
N ASN A 256 -3.63 -4.57 -1.12
CA ASN A 256 -2.55 -5.06 -0.29
C ASN A 256 -2.08 -3.99 0.71
N GLY A 257 -1.88 -4.40 1.98
CA GLY A 257 -1.38 -3.55 3.07
C GLY A 257 -2.42 -2.64 3.72
N SER A 258 -2.05 -2.08 4.86
CA SER A 258 -2.91 -1.18 5.65
C SER A 258 -3.32 0.05 4.86
N SER A 259 -4.49 0.59 5.18
CA SER A 259 -5.09 1.78 4.52
C SER A 259 -5.45 1.59 3.03
N HIS A 260 -5.45 0.36 2.49
CA HIS A 260 -5.86 0.10 1.10
C HIS A 260 -7.26 0.64 0.79
N GLN A 261 -8.16 0.68 1.78
CA GLN A 261 -9.52 1.23 1.62
C GLN A 261 -9.51 2.71 1.20
N ASN A 262 -8.46 3.47 1.54
CA ASN A 262 -8.32 4.89 1.24
C ASN A 262 -7.69 5.16 -0.15
N VAL A 263 -7.12 4.15 -0.80
CA VAL A 263 -6.40 4.28 -2.08
C VAL A 263 -7.37 4.02 -3.23
N GLY A 264 -8.29 4.95 -3.45
CA GLY A 264 -9.38 4.80 -4.42
C GLY A 264 -8.98 4.92 -5.89
N ARG A 265 -7.90 5.65 -6.17
CA ARG A 265 -7.27 5.81 -7.50
C ARG A 265 -5.85 6.36 -7.34
N PRO A 266 -4.98 6.27 -8.37
CA PRO A 266 -3.65 6.87 -8.33
C PRO A 266 -3.73 8.34 -7.93
N ASN A 267 -2.97 8.73 -6.94
CA ASN A 267 -2.89 10.11 -6.46
C ASN A 267 -1.72 10.86 -7.12
N SER A 268 -1.60 12.15 -6.85
CA SER A 268 -0.52 13.00 -7.38
C SER A 268 0.88 12.49 -7.01
N ILE A 269 1.04 11.88 -5.84
CA ILE A 269 2.32 11.32 -5.39
C ILE A 269 2.74 10.17 -6.30
N ARG A 270 1.83 9.22 -6.59
CA ARG A 270 2.09 8.09 -7.49
C ARG A 270 2.38 8.56 -8.92
N ILE A 271 1.62 9.54 -9.41
CA ILE A 271 1.82 10.10 -10.76
C ILE A 271 3.15 10.85 -10.85
N GLY A 272 3.47 11.67 -9.85
CA GLY A 272 4.76 12.38 -9.78
C GLY A 272 5.95 11.43 -9.68
N TYR A 273 5.79 10.32 -8.98
CA TYR A 273 6.80 9.27 -8.89
C TYR A 273 7.04 8.58 -10.25
N LEU A 274 5.97 8.17 -10.94
CA LEU A 274 6.09 7.60 -12.29
C LEU A 274 6.65 8.60 -13.30
N ASP A 275 6.30 9.89 -13.20
CA ASP A 275 6.90 10.95 -14.03
C ASP A 275 8.42 11.07 -13.79
N ALA A 276 8.85 11.06 -12.53
CA ALA A 276 10.26 11.10 -12.17
C ALA A 276 11.00 9.86 -12.70
N LEU A 277 10.48 8.68 -12.45
CA LEU A 277 11.11 7.43 -12.93
C LEU A 277 11.14 7.34 -14.46
N ALA A 278 10.08 7.75 -15.16
CA ALA A 278 10.07 7.78 -16.62
C ALA A 278 11.22 8.62 -17.17
N ARG A 279 11.46 9.80 -16.59
CA ARG A 279 12.56 10.70 -17.00
C ARG A 279 13.94 10.16 -16.63
N LEU A 280 14.08 9.52 -15.48
CA LEU A 280 15.36 9.02 -14.98
C LEU A 280 15.78 7.73 -15.65
N THR A 281 14.83 6.82 -15.90
CA THR A 281 15.09 5.47 -16.43
C THR A 281 14.83 5.31 -17.93
N GLY A 282 14.17 6.29 -18.57
CA GLY A 282 13.72 6.19 -19.94
C GLY A 282 12.53 5.24 -20.16
N ASN A 283 11.81 4.85 -19.09
CA ASN A 283 10.70 3.91 -19.20
C ASN A 283 9.46 4.53 -19.85
N THR A 284 9.03 3.99 -20.98
CA THR A 284 7.92 4.52 -21.79
C THR A 284 6.54 4.15 -21.25
N TYR A 285 6.40 3.04 -20.51
CA TYR A 285 5.15 2.63 -19.86
C TYR A 285 4.78 3.59 -18.72
N ALA A 286 5.77 3.96 -17.91
CA ALA A 286 5.58 4.98 -16.89
C ALA A 286 5.19 6.33 -17.51
N ALA A 287 5.82 6.71 -18.63
CA ALA A 287 5.49 7.95 -19.35
C ALA A 287 4.06 7.93 -19.92
N ASP A 288 3.61 6.79 -20.49
CA ASP A 288 2.25 6.65 -21.01
C ASP A 288 1.21 6.69 -19.88
N PHE A 289 1.50 6.06 -18.74
CA PHE A 289 0.63 6.15 -17.54
C PHE A 289 0.39 7.61 -17.15
N VAL A 290 1.45 8.40 -17.08
CA VAL A 290 1.39 9.83 -16.75
C VAL A 290 0.59 10.60 -17.81
N ARG A 291 0.87 10.40 -19.10
CA ARG A 291 0.16 11.07 -20.21
C ARG A 291 -1.33 10.76 -20.21
N ARG A 292 -1.72 9.48 -20.05
CA ARG A 292 -3.14 9.05 -19.98
C ARG A 292 -3.86 9.71 -18.82
N THR A 293 -3.23 9.75 -17.65
CA THR A 293 -3.82 10.38 -16.47
C THR A 293 -4.01 11.88 -16.68
N LEU A 294 -3.00 12.57 -17.18
CA LEU A 294 -3.06 14.02 -17.38
C LEU A 294 -3.97 14.42 -18.55
N LYS A 295 -4.17 13.56 -19.55
CA LYS A 295 -5.11 13.81 -20.65
C LYS A 295 -6.56 13.87 -20.14
N VAL A 296 -6.93 13.04 -19.16
CA VAL A 296 -8.28 13.00 -18.58
C VAL A 296 -8.44 14.05 -17.49
N GLU A 297 -7.43 14.25 -16.66
CA GLU A 297 -7.45 15.16 -15.52
C GLU A 297 -6.23 16.11 -15.54
N PRO A 298 -6.15 17.08 -16.47
CA PRO A 298 -4.99 17.97 -16.57
C PRO A 298 -4.77 18.80 -15.31
N GLU A 299 -5.85 19.13 -14.58
CA GLU A 299 -5.77 19.86 -13.30
C GLU A 299 -5.20 19.02 -12.15
N TYR A 300 -5.06 17.70 -12.34
CA TYR A 300 -4.57 16.80 -11.33
C TYR A 300 -3.15 17.16 -10.86
N MET A 301 -2.28 17.51 -11.77
CA MET A 301 -0.93 17.98 -11.44
C MET A 301 -0.91 19.41 -10.91
N LYS A 302 -1.81 20.28 -11.35
CA LYS A 302 -1.92 21.64 -10.80
C LYS A 302 -2.34 21.65 -9.35
N LYS A 303 -3.31 20.80 -8.98
CA LYS A 303 -3.72 20.61 -7.57
C LYS A 303 -2.62 19.96 -6.72
N ALA A 304 -1.83 19.09 -7.31
CA ALA A 304 -0.73 18.40 -6.66
C ALA A 304 0.44 19.35 -6.36
N LEU A 305 0.72 20.29 -7.27
CA LEU A 305 1.78 21.29 -7.10
C LEU A 305 1.57 22.19 -5.87
N LEU A 306 0.33 22.30 -5.38
CA LEU A 306 -0.03 23.30 -4.39
C LEU A 306 0.21 22.90 -2.94
N ASN A 307 0.25 21.59 -2.56
CA ASN A 307 0.18 21.24 -1.14
C ASN A 307 0.82 19.92 -0.71
N LYS A 308 1.60 19.21 -1.53
CA LYS A 308 2.14 17.90 -1.12
C LYS A 308 3.60 17.70 -1.52
N PRO A 309 4.53 17.84 -0.58
CA PRO A 309 5.96 17.61 -0.83
C PRO A 309 6.29 16.25 -1.46
N GLY A 310 5.44 15.24 -1.25
CA GLY A 310 5.62 13.89 -1.78
C GLY A 310 5.39 13.71 -3.28
N ASP A 311 4.81 14.70 -3.98
CA ASP A 311 4.47 14.57 -5.41
C ASP A 311 5.64 14.80 -6.38
N LEU A 312 6.82 15.09 -5.87
CA LEU A 312 8.05 15.35 -6.63
C LEU A 312 7.94 16.52 -7.65
N ALA A 313 7.01 17.45 -7.43
CA ALA A 313 6.81 18.58 -8.31
C ALA A 313 8.05 19.49 -8.41
N TRP A 314 8.73 19.70 -7.28
CA TRP A 314 10.00 20.43 -7.25
C TRP A 314 11.10 19.71 -8.02
N PHE A 315 11.21 18.38 -7.87
CA PHE A 315 12.13 17.55 -8.63
C PHE A 315 11.92 17.71 -10.15
N ARG A 316 10.66 17.73 -10.59
CA ARG A 316 10.34 17.94 -12.04
C ARG A 316 10.86 19.25 -12.59
N LEU A 317 10.91 20.33 -11.79
CA LEU A 317 11.50 21.61 -12.21
C LEU A 317 13.02 21.54 -12.39
N GLN A 318 13.66 20.66 -11.65
CA GLN A 318 15.12 20.46 -11.68
C GLN A 318 15.55 19.43 -12.72
N CYS A 319 14.66 18.52 -13.14
CA CYS A 319 14.94 17.47 -14.09
C CYS A 319 14.76 17.96 -15.53
N ASP A 320 15.85 18.08 -16.28
CA ASP A 320 15.86 18.57 -17.67
C ASP A 320 15.46 17.51 -18.70
N LYS A 321 15.41 16.22 -18.30
CA LYS A 321 15.05 15.13 -19.20
C LYS A 321 13.55 15.20 -19.57
N PRO A 322 13.18 15.07 -20.85
CA PRO A 322 11.78 15.00 -21.27
C PRO A 322 11.14 13.66 -20.88
N LEU A 323 9.81 13.57 -20.88
CA LEU A 323 9.14 12.28 -20.83
C LEU A 323 9.47 11.49 -22.09
N PRO A 324 9.93 10.23 -21.97
CA PRO A 324 10.29 9.41 -23.12
C PRO A 324 9.07 9.05 -23.97
N GLU A 325 9.29 8.96 -25.28
CA GLU A 325 8.32 8.46 -26.26
C GLU A 325 8.61 6.99 -26.56
N GLY A 326 7.59 6.20 -26.91
CA GLY A 326 7.70 4.79 -27.23
C GLY A 326 6.44 3.99 -26.95
N GLU A 327 6.60 2.69 -26.76
CA GLU A 327 5.49 1.79 -26.45
C GLU A 327 4.76 2.19 -25.17
N GLY A 328 3.43 2.19 -25.22
CA GLY A 328 2.56 2.52 -24.11
C GLY A 328 2.03 1.29 -23.38
N LEU A 329 1.12 1.54 -22.41
CA LEU A 329 0.55 0.48 -21.57
C LEU A 329 -0.11 -0.67 -22.34
N THR A 330 -0.59 -0.43 -23.57
CA THR A 330 -1.20 -1.46 -24.43
C THR A 330 -0.25 -2.58 -24.83
N ALA A 331 1.04 -2.33 -24.81
CA ALA A 331 2.08 -3.33 -25.08
C ALA A 331 2.45 -4.16 -23.83
N LEU A 332 1.91 -3.80 -22.65
CA LEU A 332 2.17 -4.58 -21.44
C LEU A 332 1.50 -5.95 -21.49
N PRO A 333 2.13 -6.98 -20.88
CA PRO A 333 1.52 -8.28 -20.75
C PRO A 333 0.21 -8.22 -19.94
N ALA A 334 -0.64 -9.25 -20.09
CA ALA A 334 -1.88 -9.37 -19.34
C ALA A 334 -1.63 -9.48 -17.83
N GLY A 335 -0.54 -10.10 -17.41
CA GLY A 335 -0.22 -10.33 -16.01
C GLY A 335 1.23 -10.08 -15.65
N TYR A 336 1.46 -9.73 -14.39
CA TYR A 336 2.80 -9.60 -13.82
C TYR A 336 2.85 -10.20 -12.43
N VAL A 337 3.93 -10.91 -12.14
CA VAL A 337 4.15 -11.59 -10.85
C VAL A 337 5.44 -11.07 -10.24
N PHE A 338 5.38 -10.76 -8.94
CA PHE A 338 6.49 -10.31 -8.10
C PHE A 338 6.80 -11.42 -7.08
N PRO A 339 7.54 -12.47 -7.46
CA PRO A 339 7.71 -13.65 -6.62
C PRO A 339 8.52 -13.37 -5.35
N ALA A 340 9.49 -12.47 -5.40
CA ALA A 340 10.29 -12.08 -4.23
C ALA A 340 9.48 -11.25 -3.22
N THR A 341 8.47 -10.50 -3.68
CA THR A 341 7.52 -9.77 -2.82
C THR A 341 6.31 -10.62 -2.44
N GLY A 342 5.95 -11.60 -3.27
CA GLY A 342 4.76 -12.42 -3.12
C GLY A 342 3.47 -11.75 -3.59
N LEU A 343 3.50 -11.06 -4.73
CA LEU A 343 2.35 -10.37 -5.33
C LEU A 343 2.14 -10.78 -6.78
N ALA A 344 0.90 -10.74 -7.23
CA ALA A 344 0.54 -10.89 -8.63
C ALA A 344 -0.66 -10.02 -8.99
N SER A 345 -0.74 -9.61 -10.26
CA SER A 345 -1.89 -8.91 -10.80
C SER A 345 -2.06 -9.22 -12.29
N PHE A 346 -3.31 -9.39 -12.73
CA PHE A 346 -3.67 -9.69 -14.12
C PHE A 346 -4.77 -8.75 -14.59
N GLN A 347 -4.65 -8.32 -15.86
CA GLN A 347 -5.51 -7.35 -16.51
C GLN A 347 -6.09 -7.96 -17.79
N THR A 348 -7.34 -7.66 -18.10
CA THR A 348 -7.93 -8.08 -19.39
C THR A 348 -7.72 -7.04 -20.49
N ASN A 349 -7.52 -5.78 -20.12
CA ASN A 349 -7.48 -4.68 -21.08
C ASN A 349 -6.66 -3.50 -20.53
N TRP A 350 -5.69 -3.05 -21.30
CA TRP A 350 -4.90 -1.85 -21.00
C TRP A 350 -5.37 -0.60 -21.76
N ASP A 351 -6.26 -0.73 -22.77
CA ASP A 351 -6.75 0.41 -23.55
C ASP A 351 -7.82 1.19 -22.81
N ARG A 352 -8.75 0.46 -22.15
CA ARG A 352 -9.95 1.03 -21.56
C ARG A 352 -10.10 0.59 -20.11
N VAL A 353 -9.84 1.50 -19.19
CA VAL A 353 -10.06 1.24 -17.76
C VAL A 353 -11.50 0.79 -17.49
N GLY A 354 -12.50 1.45 -18.10
CA GLY A 354 -13.92 1.14 -17.91
C GLY A 354 -14.36 -0.26 -18.38
N GLY A 355 -13.54 -0.93 -19.20
CA GLY A 355 -13.80 -2.30 -19.67
C GLY A 355 -12.80 -3.33 -19.15
N ASN A 356 -11.94 -2.95 -18.21
CA ASN A 356 -10.91 -3.84 -17.67
C ASN A 356 -11.45 -4.66 -16.50
N ALA A 357 -11.36 -5.98 -16.59
CA ALA A 357 -11.43 -6.87 -15.44
C ALA A 357 -10.00 -7.14 -14.93
N MET A 358 -9.81 -6.99 -13.64
CA MET A 358 -8.53 -7.20 -12.97
C MET A 358 -8.72 -8.15 -11.79
N TRP A 359 -7.70 -8.94 -11.49
CA TRP A 359 -7.56 -9.58 -10.19
C TRP A 359 -6.14 -9.38 -9.64
N SER A 360 -6.04 -9.38 -8.32
CA SER A 360 -4.78 -9.32 -7.58
C SER A 360 -4.68 -10.45 -6.59
N PHE A 361 -3.45 -10.80 -6.23
CA PHE A 361 -3.14 -11.91 -5.32
C PHE A 361 -1.94 -11.58 -4.44
N ARG A 362 -1.96 -12.09 -3.20
CA ARG A 362 -0.84 -11.98 -2.28
C ARG A 362 -0.55 -13.30 -1.57
N SER A 363 0.71 -13.74 -1.64
CA SER A 363 1.32 -14.79 -0.80
C SER A 363 2.79 -14.40 -0.62
N SER A 364 3.11 -13.78 0.52
CA SER A 364 4.33 -12.99 0.69
C SER A 364 5.28 -13.56 1.73
N PRO A 365 6.60 -13.65 1.41
CA PRO A 365 7.62 -14.08 2.37
C PRO A 365 7.84 -13.08 3.53
N TYR A 366 7.33 -11.86 3.39
CA TYR A 366 7.39 -10.84 4.45
C TYR A 366 6.30 -11.02 5.53
N GLY A 367 5.50 -12.08 5.46
CA GLY A 367 4.41 -12.29 6.42
C GLY A 367 3.42 -11.14 6.47
N SER A 368 3.05 -10.74 7.69
CA SER A 368 2.24 -9.56 7.97
C SER A 368 3.01 -8.54 8.83
N THR A 369 4.28 -8.33 8.49
CA THR A 369 5.15 -7.36 9.15
C THR A 369 4.74 -5.92 8.84
N SER A 370 5.04 -4.99 9.73
CA SER A 370 4.77 -3.56 9.58
C SER A 370 3.32 -3.29 9.14
N HIS A 371 3.08 -2.73 7.98
CA HIS A 371 1.76 -2.43 7.42
C HIS A 371 1.19 -3.52 6.49
N ALA A 372 1.87 -4.64 6.33
CA ALA A 372 1.30 -5.81 5.68
C ALA A 372 0.19 -6.44 6.55
N LEU A 373 -0.68 -7.21 5.94
CA LEU A 373 -1.87 -7.80 6.56
C LEU A 373 -1.72 -9.32 6.65
N ALA A 374 -2.45 -9.95 7.57
CA ALA A 374 -2.49 -11.40 7.70
C ALA A 374 -3.43 -11.99 6.63
N ASN A 375 -3.04 -11.87 5.36
CA ASN A 375 -3.83 -12.17 4.17
C ASN A 375 -3.09 -13.00 3.13
N GLN A 376 -2.30 -13.98 3.58
CA GLN A 376 -1.64 -14.90 2.66
C GLN A 376 -2.67 -15.70 1.86
N ASN A 377 -2.38 -15.91 0.58
CA ASN A 377 -3.28 -16.52 -0.40
C ASN A 377 -4.61 -15.79 -0.57
N ALA A 378 -4.70 -14.50 -0.24
CA ALA A 378 -5.87 -13.69 -0.52
C ALA A 378 -5.85 -13.14 -1.95
N PHE A 379 -7.03 -12.99 -2.54
CA PHE A 379 -7.23 -12.38 -3.84
C PHE A 379 -8.28 -11.26 -3.78
N ASN A 380 -8.25 -10.36 -4.75
CA ASN A 380 -9.29 -9.35 -4.96
C ASN A 380 -9.66 -9.27 -6.44
N THR A 381 -10.89 -8.87 -6.76
CA THR A 381 -11.39 -8.70 -8.12
C THR A 381 -11.91 -7.29 -8.37
N PHE A 382 -11.76 -6.82 -9.62
CA PHE A 382 -12.11 -5.45 -10.00
C PHE A 382 -12.72 -5.44 -11.40
N TYR A 383 -13.65 -4.51 -11.62
CA TYR A 383 -14.11 -4.18 -12.97
C TYR A 383 -14.16 -2.66 -13.14
N GLY A 384 -13.62 -2.17 -14.26
CA GLY A 384 -13.57 -0.74 -14.53
C GLY A 384 -12.84 0.05 -13.45
N GLY A 385 -11.84 -0.54 -12.81
CA GLY A 385 -11.09 0.05 -11.70
C GLY A 385 -11.85 0.10 -10.36
N LYS A 386 -13.05 -0.51 -10.27
CA LYS A 386 -13.85 -0.58 -9.05
C LYS A 386 -13.72 -1.95 -8.39
N PRO A 387 -13.56 -2.02 -7.05
CA PRO A 387 -13.44 -3.27 -6.33
C PRO A 387 -14.78 -4.02 -6.32
N LEU A 388 -14.71 -5.34 -6.39
CA LEU A 388 -15.85 -6.24 -6.31
C LEU A 388 -15.67 -7.16 -5.10
N PHE A 389 -15.09 -8.37 -5.23
CA PHE A 389 -14.57 -9.08 -4.04
C PHE A 389 -13.31 -8.38 -3.58
N TYR A 390 -13.33 -7.79 -2.39
CA TYR A 390 -12.24 -6.93 -1.95
C TYR A 390 -12.04 -7.02 -0.43
N SER A 391 -10.80 -6.93 0.02
CA SER A 391 -10.42 -6.90 1.44
C SER A 391 -11.20 -5.87 2.23
N SER A 392 -11.71 -6.25 3.39
CA SER A 392 -12.59 -5.44 4.24
C SER A 392 -11.85 -4.76 5.42
N GLY A 393 -12.60 -4.12 6.30
CA GLY A 393 -12.08 -3.42 7.48
C GLY A 393 -11.58 -2.01 7.17
N HIS A 394 -11.31 -1.25 8.22
CA HIS A 394 -10.82 0.12 8.16
C HIS A 394 -9.55 0.25 8.98
N HIS A 395 -8.52 0.83 8.39
CA HIS A 395 -7.34 1.24 9.13
C HIS A 395 -7.64 2.58 9.82
N ILE A 396 -7.84 2.57 11.12
CA ILE A 396 -8.08 3.75 11.93
C ILE A 396 -6.77 4.28 12.47
N GLU A 397 -6.05 3.42 13.17
CA GLU A 397 -4.68 3.63 13.63
C GLU A 397 -3.91 2.31 13.52
N PHE A 398 -2.58 2.34 13.65
CA PHE A 398 -1.72 1.19 13.40
C PHE A 398 -2.07 -0.02 14.27
N THR A 399 -2.38 0.22 15.53
CA THR A 399 -2.66 -0.83 16.54
C THR A 399 -3.98 -0.63 17.28
N ASP A 400 -4.97 0.09 16.70
CA ASP A 400 -6.29 0.12 17.34
C ASP A 400 -7.02 -1.21 17.23
N VAL A 401 -7.99 -1.43 18.12
CA VAL A 401 -8.68 -2.72 18.26
C VAL A 401 -9.35 -3.16 16.96
N HIS A 402 -10.04 -2.24 16.24
CA HIS A 402 -10.65 -2.60 14.96
C HIS A 402 -9.58 -2.92 13.89
N SER A 403 -8.51 -2.13 13.83
CA SER A 403 -7.42 -2.38 12.90
C SER A 403 -6.77 -3.74 13.16
N MET A 404 -6.59 -4.12 14.41
CA MET A 404 -5.99 -5.41 14.79
C MET A 404 -6.93 -6.61 14.55
N LEU A 405 -8.20 -6.51 14.98
CA LEU A 405 -9.13 -7.64 14.97
C LEU A 405 -9.92 -7.79 13.66
N CYS A 406 -10.01 -6.73 12.84
CA CYS A 406 -10.82 -6.73 11.61
C CYS A 406 -10.03 -6.39 10.36
N HIS A 407 -9.25 -5.28 10.36
CA HIS A 407 -8.56 -4.86 9.14
C HIS A 407 -7.30 -5.66 8.86
N ARG A 408 -6.50 -5.94 9.90
CA ARG A 408 -5.25 -6.71 9.80
C ARG A 408 -5.46 -8.21 9.80
N ALA A 409 -6.50 -8.69 10.49
CA ALA A 409 -6.77 -10.09 10.70
C ALA A 409 -7.30 -10.79 9.43
N THR A 410 -7.00 -12.05 9.29
CA THR A 410 -7.38 -12.92 8.14
C THR A 410 -8.86 -12.90 7.82
N ARG A 411 -9.72 -12.74 8.85
CA ARG A 411 -11.18 -12.68 8.70
C ARG A 411 -11.69 -11.52 7.85
N ALA A 412 -10.84 -10.57 7.48
CA ALA A 412 -11.17 -9.44 6.62
C ALA A 412 -10.83 -9.67 5.13
N HIS A 413 -10.30 -10.83 4.77
CA HIS A 413 -9.71 -11.07 3.46
C HIS A 413 -10.28 -12.30 2.76
N ASN A 414 -10.24 -12.31 1.42
CA ASN A 414 -10.76 -13.39 0.58
C ASN A 414 -9.79 -14.59 0.58
N THR A 415 -9.71 -15.30 1.69
CA THR A 415 -8.82 -16.43 1.94
C THR A 415 -9.50 -17.47 2.83
N ILE A 416 -8.78 -18.27 3.61
CA ILE A 416 -9.30 -19.38 4.41
C ILE A 416 -9.14 -19.09 5.91
N LEU A 417 -10.13 -19.49 6.72
CA LEU A 417 -9.97 -19.70 8.18
C LEU A 417 -9.99 -21.19 8.51
N VAL A 418 -9.37 -21.54 9.62
CA VAL A 418 -9.29 -22.90 10.15
C VAL A 418 -9.85 -22.91 11.58
N ASN A 419 -10.94 -23.64 11.83
CA ASN A 419 -11.69 -23.59 13.09
C ASN A 419 -12.07 -22.14 13.50
N GLY A 420 -12.31 -21.24 12.53
CA GLY A 420 -12.53 -19.82 12.77
C GLY A 420 -11.27 -19.00 13.05
N MET A 421 -10.08 -19.62 13.11
CA MET A 421 -8.81 -18.98 13.38
C MET A 421 -8.13 -18.52 12.09
N GLY A 422 -7.41 -17.41 12.17
CA GLY A 422 -6.66 -16.81 11.07
C GLY A 422 -5.15 -17.08 11.12
N GLN A 423 -4.48 -16.41 10.22
CA GLN A 423 -3.02 -16.41 10.10
C GLN A 423 -2.40 -15.57 11.22
N ARG A 424 -1.21 -15.95 11.68
CA ARG A 424 -0.48 -15.20 12.71
C ARG A 424 0.00 -13.86 12.18
N ILE A 425 0.05 -12.86 13.06
CA ILE A 425 0.61 -11.55 12.75
C ILE A 425 2.12 -11.59 13.02
N GLY A 426 2.90 -11.05 12.09
CA GLY A 426 4.35 -11.03 12.13
C GLY A 426 4.98 -11.62 10.87
N THR A 427 6.30 -11.63 10.82
CA THR A 427 7.08 -12.25 9.72
C THR A 427 6.92 -13.76 9.68
N GLU A 428 6.63 -14.39 10.82
CA GLU A 428 6.47 -15.82 10.99
C GLU A 428 5.21 -16.36 10.29
N GLY A 429 4.23 -15.48 10.03
CA GLY A 429 3.01 -15.80 9.29
C GLY A 429 3.16 -15.61 7.78
N TYR A 430 4.19 -16.18 7.18
CA TYR A 430 4.54 -15.96 5.77
C TYR A 430 3.90 -16.96 4.81
N GLY A 431 3.87 -16.55 3.55
CA GLY A 431 3.60 -17.37 2.39
C GLY A 431 4.59 -17.04 1.28
N TRP A 432 4.47 -17.65 0.12
CA TRP A 432 5.30 -17.38 -1.05
C TRP A 432 4.59 -17.76 -2.34
N ILE A 433 5.18 -17.38 -3.47
CA ILE A 433 4.74 -17.78 -4.81
C ILE A 433 5.82 -18.69 -5.42
N PRO A 434 5.77 -20.03 -5.20
CA PRO A 434 6.80 -20.94 -5.67
C PRO A 434 6.72 -21.24 -7.17
N ARG A 435 5.55 -21.04 -7.79
CA ARG A 435 5.34 -21.30 -9.21
C ARG A 435 4.41 -20.25 -9.82
N TYR A 436 4.75 -19.79 -11.00
CA TYR A 436 3.92 -18.88 -11.76
C TYR A 436 4.22 -18.98 -13.27
N TYR A 437 3.24 -18.55 -14.05
CA TYR A 437 3.36 -18.38 -15.48
C TYR A 437 2.42 -17.28 -15.95
N ALA A 438 2.87 -16.43 -16.85
CA ALA A 438 2.05 -15.35 -17.39
C ALA A 438 2.18 -15.31 -18.92
N SER A 439 1.06 -15.42 -19.61
CA SER A 439 0.95 -15.21 -21.06
C SER A 439 -0.41 -14.58 -21.38
N GLU A 440 -0.63 -14.21 -22.62
CA GLU A 440 -1.91 -13.68 -23.08
C GLU A 440 -3.04 -14.71 -23.06
N LYS A 441 -2.71 -15.99 -23.27
CA LYS A 441 -3.69 -17.08 -23.34
C LYS A 441 -4.02 -17.65 -21.99
N ILE A 442 -3.04 -17.75 -21.10
CA ILE A 442 -3.21 -18.32 -19.77
C ILE A 442 -2.23 -17.69 -18.78
N GLY A 443 -2.69 -17.41 -17.58
CA GLY A 443 -1.87 -17.07 -16.44
C GLY A 443 -2.01 -18.11 -15.34
N TYR A 444 -0.97 -18.30 -14.55
CA TYR A 444 -0.98 -19.23 -13.42
C TYR A 444 -0.16 -18.68 -12.28
N VAL A 445 -0.69 -18.76 -11.08
CA VAL A 445 0.01 -18.43 -9.84
C VAL A 445 -0.31 -19.48 -8.80
N LEU A 446 0.72 -20.04 -8.17
CA LEU A 446 0.61 -20.87 -6.97
C LEU A 446 1.08 -20.07 -5.77
N GLY A 447 0.22 -19.88 -4.78
CA GLY A 447 0.59 -19.40 -3.45
C GLY A 447 0.64 -20.54 -2.44
N ASP A 448 1.70 -20.61 -1.67
CA ASP A 448 1.84 -21.55 -0.54
C ASP A 448 1.84 -20.75 0.76
N ALA A 449 0.78 -20.92 1.56
CA ALA A 449 0.58 -20.29 2.86
C ALA A 449 0.54 -21.30 4.01
N SER A 450 1.17 -22.45 3.82
CA SER A 450 1.19 -23.55 4.82
C SER A 450 1.79 -23.12 6.16
N ASN A 451 2.71 -22.12 6.16
CA ASN A 451 3.34 -21.61 7.38
C ASN A 451 2.64 -20.38 7.98
N ALA A 452 1.51 -19.95 7.40
CA ALA A 452 0.90 -18.69 7.81
C ALA A 452 0.13 -18.79 9.14
N TYR A 453 -0.44 -19.96 9.45
CA TYR A 453 -1.35 -20.15 10.58
C TYR A 453 -0.61 -20.42 11.89
N GLY A 454 -1.28 -20.15 13.01
CA GLY A 454 -0.81 -20.45 14.35
C GLY A 454 -0.88 -19.26 15.31
N LYS A 455 -0.36 -19.45 16.52
CA LYS A 455 -0.27 -18.37 17.53
C LYS A 455 0.64 -17.24 17.08
N VAL A 456 0.32 -16.04 17.51
CA VAL A 456 1.21 -14.88 17.37
C VAL A 456 2.38 -15.07 18.33
N ILE A 457 3.59 -15.13 17.79
CA ILE A 457 4.84 -15.38 18.55
C ILE A 457 5.85 -14.23 18.44
N SER A 458 5.63 -13.27 17.55
CA SER A 458 6.47 -12.10 17.37
C SER A 458 6.49 -11.23 18.64
N PRO A 459 7.63 -11.01 19.31
CA PRO A 459 7.71 -10.17 20.51
C PRO A 459 7.17 -8.77 20.28
N LEU A 460 7.45 -8.19 19.10
CA LEU A 460 6.95 -6.89 18.70
C LEU A 460 5.42 -6.84 18.70
N TRP A 461 4.77 -7.86 18.10
CA TRP A 461 3.31 -7.89 17.98
C TRP A 461 2.64 -8.28 19.30
N LEU A 462 3.27 -9.10 20.14
CA LEU A 462 2.79 -9.35 21.50
C LEU A 462 2.76 -8.06 22.31
N THR A 463 3.86 -7.30 22.33
CA THR A 463 3.91 -5.99 23.01
C THR A 463 2.87 -5.00 22.47
N ARG A 464 2.67 -4.95 21.13
CA ARG A 464 1.66 -4.09 20.52
C ARG A 464 0.23 -4.51 20.87
N GLY A 465 -0.02 -5.82 20.96
CA GLY A 465 -1.30 -6.34 21.46
C GLY A 465 -1.60 -5.86 22.86
N GLU A 466 -0.66 -6.00 23.78
CA GLU A 466 -0.78 -5.52 25.15
C GLU A 466 -1.06 -4.01 25.21
N GLN A 467 -0.29 -3.20 24.48
CA GLN A 467 -0.49 -1.75 24.41
C GLN A 467 -1.86 -1.35 23.85
N SER A 468 -2.47 -2.17 23.02
CA SER A 468 -3.75 -1.94 22.36
C SER A 468 -4.92 -2.63 23.04
N GLU A 469 -4.67 -3.34 24.15
CA GLU A 469 -5.67 -4.16 24.87
C GLU A 469 -6.26 -5.26 23.94
N VAL A 470 -5.47 -5.76 22.98
CA VAL A 470 -5.84 -6.86 22.09
C VAL A 470 -5.08 -8.12 22.50
N HIS A 471 -5.84 -9.13 22.92
CA HIS A 471 -5.28 -10.42 23.28
C HIS A 471 -5.39 -11.40 22.11
N TYR A 472 -4.29 -12.10 21.81
CA TYR A 472 -4.24 -13.12 20.76
C TYR A 472 -4.72 -14.46 21.29
N THR A 473 -6.04 -14.61 21.36
CA THR A 473 -6.73 -15.79 21.91
C THR A 473 -7.59 -16.46 20.82
N PRO A 474 -8.07 -17.70 21.05
CA PRO A 474 -9.01 -18.35 20.13
C PRO A 474 -10.26 -17.51 19.84
N GLU A 475 -10.82 -16.84 20.84
CA GLU A 475 -12.02 -15.98 20.67
C GLU A 475 -11.74 -14.81 19.73
N ASN A 476 -10.52 -14.30 19.72
CA ASN A 476 -10.07 -13.23 18.85
C ASN A 476 -9.51 -13.73 17.51
N GLY A 477 -9.38 -15.05 17.33
CA GLY A 477 -9.05 -15.68 16.06
C GLY A 477 -7.61 -16.16 15.92
N TRP A 478 -6.93 -16.50 17.03
CA TRP A 478 -5.58 -17.08 17.01
C TRP A 478 -5.44 -18.25 17.97
N ASP A 479 -4.88 -19.35 17.48
CA ASP A 479 -4.63 -20.56 18.24
C ASP A 479 -3.44 -21.35 17.67
N GLU A 480 -3.26 -22.59 18.14
CA GLU A 480 -2.23 -23.50 17.64
C GLU A 480 -2.32 -23.71 16.12
N ASN A 481 -1.23 -24.12 15.55
CA ASN A 481 -1.17 -24.41 14.12
C ASN A 481 -1.62 -25.86 13.86
N HIS A 482 -2.76 -26.01 13.20
CA HIS A 482 -3.24 -27.29 12.73
C HIS A 482 -3.04 -27.51 11.22
N VAL A 483 -2.53 -26.49 10.49
CA VAL A 483 -2.39 -26.51 9.03
C VAL A 483 -1.07 -27.13 8.61
N LYS A 484 -1.12 -28.21 7.84
CA LYS A 484 0.05 -28.79 7.15
C LYS A 484 0.23 -28.23 5.74
N THR A 485 -0.87 -28.02 5.04
CA THR A 485 -0.85 -27.53 3.67
C THR A 485 -1.99 -26.55 3.45
N PHE A 486 -1.64 -25.38 2.95
CA PHE A 486 -2.57 -24.48 2.28
C PHE A 486 -1.91 -23.93 1.03
N ARG A 487 -2.25 -24.53 -0.10
CA ARG A 487 -1.84 -24.09 -1.44
C ARG A 487 -3.04 -23.62 -2.22
N ARG A 488 -2.96 -22.41 -2.73
CA ARG A 488 -3.98 -21.83 -3.61
C ARG A 488 -3.40 -21.68 -5.01
N HIS A 489 -4.02 -22.34 -5.95
CA HIS A 489 -3.75 -22.22 -7.37
C HIS A 489 -4.75 -21.26 -7.98
N ILE A 490 -4.29 -20.25 -8.72
CA ILE A 490 -5.15 -19.36 -9.51
C ILE A 490 -4.75 -19.48 -10.96
N VAL A 491 -5.71 -19.80 -11.81
CA VAL A 491 -5.54 -19.88 -13.26
C VAL A 491 -6.35 -18.76 -13.90
N ASN A 492 -5.67 -17.86 -14.59
CA ASN A 492 -6.29 -16.82 -15.40
C ASN A 492 -6.62 -17.38 -16.79
N LEU A 493 -7.87 -17.34 -17.19
CA LEU A 493 -8.36 -17.95 -18.42
C LEU A 493 -8.39 -16.91 -19.58
N GLY A 494 -7.22 -16.47 -19.98
CA GLY A 494 -7.05 -15.47 -21.03
C GLY A 494 -7.56 -14.08 -20.65
N LYS A 495 -7.91 -13.27 -21.65
CA LYS A 495 -8.46 -11.91 -21.47
C LYS A 495 -9.99 -11.92 -21.31
N THR A 496 -10.55 -12.92 -20.64
CA THR A 496 -12.00 -13.18 -20.57
C THR A 496 -12.69 -12.67 -19.30
N GLY A 497 -11.92 -12.27 -18.28
CA GLY A 497 -12.40 -11.98 -16.94
C GLY A 497 -12.75 -13.24 -16.13
N LEU A 498 -12.42 -14.42 -16.66
CA LEU A 498 -12.57 -15.69 -15.96
C LEU A 498 -11.30 -16.08 -15.26
N ILE A 499 -11.41 -16.49 -14.00
CA ILE A 499 -10.36 -17.16 -13.23
C ILE A 499 -10.90 -18.44 -12.61
N PHE A 500 -10.02 -19.43 -12.47
CA PHE A 500 -10.27 -20.65 -11.73
C PHE A 500 -9.33 -20.72 -10.55
N ILE A 501 -9.88 -20.93 -9.35
CA ILE A 501 -9.14 -21.06 -8.09
C ILE A 501 -9.31 -22.47 -7.57
N TYR A 502 -8.21 -23.09 -7.14
CA TYR A 502 -8.22 -24.40 -6.52
C TYR A 502 -7.39 -24.38 -5.24
N ASP A 503 -7.99 -24.82 -4.12
CA ASP A 503 -7.36 -24.85 -2.81
C ASP A 503 -7.06 -26.28 -2.38
N GLU A 504 -5.80 -26.55 -2.06
CA GLU A 504 -5.34 -27.77 -1.39
C GLU A 504 -5.19 -27.48 0.10
N LEU A 505 -6.00 -28.17 0.91
CA LEU A 505 -6.04 -27.98 2.35
C LEU A 505 -5.80 -29.30 3.07
N VAL A 506 -4.80 -29.34 3.98
CA VAL A 506 -4.48 -30.47 4.83
C VAL A 506 -4.18 -29.97 6.24
N ALA A 507 -4.74 -30.61 7.24
CA ALA A 507 -4.48 -30.34 8.65
C ALA A 507 -3.94 -31.60 9.38
N ASP A 508 -3.43 -31.41 10.61
CA ASP A 508 -2.95 -32.49 11.47
C ASP A 508 -4.10 -33.35 12.00
N GLU A 509 -5.25 -32.72 12.20
CA GLU A 509 -6.48 -33.31 12.70
C GLU A 509 -7.69 -32.80 11.92
N PRO A 510 -8.88 -33.40 12.07
CA PRO A 510 -10.08 -32.89 11.43
C PRO A 510 -10.49 -31.50 11.95
N VAL A 511 -10.51 -30.51 11.07
CA VAL A 511 -10.83 -29.12 11.35
C VAL A 511 -11.97 -28.62 10.43
N ASN A 512 -12.62 -27.53 10.81
CA ASN A 512 -13.54 -26.81 9.94
C ASN A 512 -12.74 -25.83 9.05
N TRP A 513 -12.91 -25.92 7.74
CA TRP A 513 -12.33 -25.01 6.75
C TRP A 513 -13.37 -23.99 6.34
N SER A 514 -13.05 -22.70 6.44
CA SER A 514 -13.98 -21.62 6.07
C SER A 514 -13.42 -20.79 4.91
N TYR A 515 -14.14 -20.80 3.79
CA TYR A 515 -13.87 -19.96 2.63
C TYR A 515 -14.53 -18.59 2.80
N LEU A 516 -13.78 -17.50 2.59
CA LEU A 516 -14.22 -16.13 2.85
C LEU A 516 -14.32 -15.32 1.57
N LEU A 517 -15.39 -14.52 1.44
CA LEU A 517 -15.53 -13.46 0.46
C LEU A 517 -16.06 -12.18 1.12
N HIS A 518 -15.62 -11.02 0.61
CA HIS A 518 -15.97 -9.72 1.17
C HIS A 518 -16.32 -8.72 0.07
N THR A 519 -17.24 -7.81 0.36
CA THR A 519 -17.50 -6.62 -0.44
C THR A 519 -17.54 -5.37 0.44
N THR A 520 -17.14 -4.23 -0.11
CA THR A 520 -17.03 -2.97 0.65
C THR A 520 -18.07 -1.93 0.25
N GLU A 521 -18.67 -2.04 -0.94
CA GLU A 521 -19.54 -1.00 -1.50
C GLU A 521 -21.02 -1.43 -1.49
N ASN A 522 -21.32 -2.69 -1.84
CA ASN A 522 -22.68 -3.22 -1.92
C ASN A 522 -22.75 -4.59 -1.24
N PRO A 523 -23.95 -5.00 -0.74
CA PRO A 523 -24.18 -6.36 -0.27
C PRO A 523 -23.95 -7.38 -1.38
N MET A 524 -23.51 -8.58 -1.00
CA MET A 524 -23.44 -9.74 -1.88
C MET A 524 -24.81 -10.39 -1.97
N THR A 525 -25.13 -10.97 -3.13
CA THR A 525 -26.23 -11.93 -3.26
C THR A 525 -25.66 -13.36 -3.18
N VAL A 526 -26.39 -14.27 -2.53
CA VAL A 526 -26.00 -15.68 -2.38
C VAL A 526 -27.14 -16.56 -2.82
N ASP A 527 -26.90 -17.41 -3.83
CA ASP A 527 -27.83 -18.41 -4.31
C ASP A 527 -27.32 -19.84 -4.02
N LYS A 528 -28.15 -20.63 -3.36
CA LYS A 528 -27.91 -22.03 -2.95
C LYS A 528 -28.83 -23.01 -3.68
N SER A 529 -29.57 -22.57 -4.68
CA SER A 529 -30.53 -23.41 -5.39
C SER A 529 -29.87 -24.57 -6.14
N ASN A 530 -28.60 -24.39 -6.53
CA ASN A 530 -27.81 -25.46 -7.13
C ASN A 530 -27.11 -26.28 -6.05
N HIS A 531 -27.39 -27.60 -5.97
CA HIS A 531 -26.80 -28.50 -4.99
C HIS A 531 -25.32 -28.83 -5.23
N ARG A 532 -24.72 -28.42 -6.36
CA ARG A 532 -23.33 -28.70 -6.74
C ARG A 532 -22.38 -27.54 -6.43
N PHE A 533 -22.88 -26.32 -6.31
CA PHE A 533 -22.09 -25.15 -5.98
C PHE A 533 -22.93 -24.10 -5.24
N VAL A 534 -22.26 -23.21 -4.52
CA VAL A 534 -22.85 -21.98 -4.01
C VAL A 534 -22.47 -20.86 -4.98
N HIS A 535 -23.44 -20.07 -5.44
CA HIS A 535 -23.22 -18.91 -6.29
C HIS A 535 -23.26 -17.64 -5.45
N ILE A 536 -22.21 -16.83 -5.53
CA ILE A 536 -22.06 -15.56 -4.81
C ILE A 536 -21.78 -14.47 -5.84
N GLN A 537 -22.56 -13.39 -5.85
CA GLN A 537 -22.33 -12.25 -6.73
C GLN A 537 -21.99 -10.99 -5.94
N ALA A 538 -20.91 -10.33 -6.34
CA ALA A 538 -20.51 -8.98 -5.93
C ALA A 538 -20.79 -8.00 -7.07
N THR A 539 -21.37 -6.82 -6.77
CA THR A 539 -21.62 -5.77 -7.77
C THR A 539 -21.09 -4.42 -7.30
N ASN A 540 -20.60 -3.61 -8.24
CA ASN A 540 -20.18 -2.22 -7.97
C ASN A 540 -20.16 -1.41 -9.28
N ARG A 541 -20.96 -0.32 -9.34
CA ARG A 541 -20.93 0.72 -10.40
C ARG A 541 -20.79 0.17 -11.83
N GLY A 542 -21.63 -0.77 -12.22
CA GLY A 542 -21.66 -1.32 -13.57
C GLY A 542 -20.72 -2.50 -13.81
N GLY A 543 -20.00 -2.97 -12.78
CA GLY A 543 -19.27 -4.23 -12.78
C GLY A 543 -19.90 -5.28 -11.89
N ALA A 544 -19.67 -6.54 -12.21
CA ALA A 544 -20.04 -7.71 -11.41
C ALA A 544 -18.90 -8.73 -11.37
N SER A 545 -18.86 -9.49 -10.28
CA SER A 545 -18.00 -10.67 -10.11
C SER A 545 -18.87 -11.79 -9.54
N ASP A 546 -19.04 -12.86 -10.32
CA ASP A 546 -19.81 -14.03 -9.94
C ASP A 546 -18.86 -15.16 -9.57
N ALA A 547 -18.94 -15.63 -8.34
CA ALA A 547 -18.15 -16.74 -7.81
C ALA A 547 -19.04 -17.98 -7.66
N TYR A 548 -18.62 -19.08 -8.27
CA TYR A 548 -19.25 -20.39 -8.19
C TYR A 548 -18.35 -21.29 -7.37
N LEU A 549 -18.71 -21.50 -6.11
CA LEU A 549 -17.89 -22.24 -5.12
C LEU A 549 -18.30 -23.70 -5.05
N PHE A 550 -17.38 -24.57 -5.44
CA PHE A 550 -17.45 -26.04 -5.34
C PHE A 550 -16.60 -26.50 -4.16
N SER A 551 -16.92 -27.65 -3.57
CA SER A 551 -16.21 -28.18 -2.40
C SER A 551 -16.24 -29.69 -2.32
N THR A 552 -15.37 -30.26 -1.50
CA THR A 552 -15.30 -31.69 -1.21
C THR A 552 -16.61 -32.22 -0.61
N GLY A 553 -17.24 -31.47 0.28
CA GLY A 553 -18.46 -31.84 1.00
C GLY A 553 -19.43 -30.69 1.13
N THR A 554 -20.45 -30.86 1.95
CA THR A 554 -21.48 -29.86 2.19
C THR A 554 -20.91 -28.64 2.92
N LEU A 555 -21.44 -27.45 2.59
CA LEU A 555 -21.03 -26.18 3.18
C LEU A 555 -22.18 -25.57 3.99
N GLN A 556 -21.86 -25.15 5.21
CA GLN A 556 -22.71 -24.22 5.95
C GLN A 556 -22.31 -22.81 5.58
N THR A 557 -23.24 -21.99 5.10
CA THR A 557 -22.96 -20.62 4.66
C THR A 557 -23.63 -19.60 5.55
N ASP A 558 -22.92 -18.51 5.81
CA ASP A 558 -23.39 -17.35 6.55
C ASP A 558 -23.03 -16.05 5.84
N THR A 559 -23.84 -15.02 6.04
CA THR A 559 -23.58 -13.66 5.55
C THR A 559 -23.89 -12.64 6.63
N THR A 560 -22.97 -11.72 6.85
CA THR A 560 -23.16 -10.64 7.83
C THR A 560 -22.65 -9.30 7.30
N SER A 561 -23.27 -8.21 7.72
CA SER A 561 -22.75 -6.85 7.51
C SER A 561 -22.05 -6.29 8.75
N ARG A 562 -21.84 -7.11 9.78
CA ARG A 562 -21.20 -6.67 11.03
C ARG A 562 -19.74 -7.04 11.05
N PHE A 563 -18.90 -6.08 11.42
CA PHE A 563 -17.53 -6.39 11.78
C PHE A 563 -17.47 -7.17 13.09
N PHE A 564 -16.46 -8.00 13.26
CA PHE A 564 -16.16 -8.67 14.52
C PHE A 564 -15.97 -7.65 15.67
N TYR A 565 -15.31 -6.51 15.38
CA TYR A 565 -15.21 -5.37 16.28
C TYR A 565 -15.59 -4.09 15.54
N PRO A 566 -16.44 -3.20 16.10
CA PRO A 566 -16.92 -2.01 15.42
C PRO A 566 -15.79 -1.06 14.96
N ALA A 567 -15.94 -0.49 13.77
CA ALA A 567 -15.02 0.51 13.24
C ALA A 567 -15.36 1.90 13.80
N VAL A 568 -14.74 2.27 14.90
CA VAL A 568 -14.93 3.57 15.57
C VAL A 568 -13.64 4.36 15.54
N ASN A 569 -13.66 5.52 14.90
CA ASN A 569 -12.48 6.38 14.84
C ASN A 569 -12.40 7.28 16.07
N TRP A 570 -11.75 6.80 17.10
CA TRP A 570 -11.52 7.52 18.35
C TRP A 570 -10.60 8.75 18.21
N LEU A 571 -9.92 8.91 17.05
CA LEU A 571 -9.15 10.13 16.73
C LEU A 571 -10.04 11.29 16.24
N ARG A 572 -11.32 11.04 15.95
CA ARG A 572 -12.27 12.04 15.44
C ARG A 572 -13.56 11.98 16.22
N ALA A 573 -13.78 13.00 17.03
CA ALA A 573 -15.07 13.23 17.69
C ALA A 573 -15.79 14.43 17.06
N ASP A 574 -17.13 14.42 17.12
CA ASP A 574 -17.96 15.60 16.85
C ASP A 574 -17.92 16.60 18.01
N ASP A 575 -18.65 17.70 17.87
CA ASP A 575 -18.73 18.77 18.89
C ASP A 575 -19.34 18.29 20.24
N LYS A 576 -20.01 17.14 20.23
CA LYS A 576 -20.58 16.49 21.42
C LYS A 576 -19.67 15.42 22.01
N GLY A 577 -18.48 15.21 21.43
CA GLY A 577 -17.53 14.19 21.87
C GLY A 577 -17.87 12.78 21.38
N VAL A 578 -18.79 12.61 20.43
CA VAL A 578 -19.15 11.31 19.85
C VAL A 578 -18.17 10.94 18.75
N PHE A 579 -17.52 9.78 18.88
CA PHE A 579 -16.57 9.31 17.89
C PHE A 579 -17.22 8.91 16.57
N LYS A 580 -16.55 9.27 15.47
CA LYS A 580 -16.98 8.90 14.11
C LYS A 580 -17.01 7.39 13.96
N LYS A 581 -18.15 6.85 13.50
CA LYS A 581 -18.28 5.45 13.08
C LYS A 581 -18.06 5.35 11.58
N TYR A 582 -17.40 4.28 11.15
CA TYR A 582 -17.27 3.93 9.73
C TYR A 582 -18.38 2.97 9.32
N PRO A 583 -18.77 2.96 8.01
CA PRO A 583 -19.76 2.01 7.51
C PRO A 583 -19.26 0.58 7.64
N ASN A 584 -20.17 -0.35 7.86
CA ASN A 584 -19.89 -1.79 7.82
C ASN A 584 -19.61 -2.25 6.38
N HIS A 585 -18.92 -3.37 6.26
CA HIS A 585 -18.73 -4.12 5.01
C HIS A 585 -19.50 -5.44 5.09
N TRP A 586 -19.62 -6.13 3.96
CA TRP A 586 -20.33 -7.42 3.89
C TRP A 586 -19.34 -8.56 3.83
N HIS A 587 -19.67 -9.61 4.57
CA HIS A 587 -18.83 -10.79 4.78
C HIS A 587 -19.65 -12.03 4.44
N PHE A 588 -19.10 -12.89 3.59
CA PHE A 588 -19.61 -14.22 3.31
C PHE A 588 -18.63 -15.25 3.85
N THR A 589 -19.17 -16.29 4.50
CA THR A 589 -18.40 -17.41 5.01
C THR A 589 -19.06 -18.71 4.57
N ALA A 590 -18.29 -19.64 4.01
CA ALA A 590 -18.71 -21.00 3.71
C ALA A 590 -17.83 -21.98 4.48
N THR A 591 -18.41 -22.65 5.47
CA THR A 591 -17.68 -23.52 6.41
C THR A 591 -17.98 -24.98 6.13
N SER A 592 -16.94 -25.81 6.04
CA SER A 592 -17.02 -27.26 5.86
C SER A 592 -17.43 -27.97 7.15
N GLU A 593 -17.89 -29.22 7.05
CA GLU A 593 -17.77 -30.17 8.14
C GLU A 593 -16.31 -30.37 8.50
N LYS A 594 -16.03 -30.95 9.70
CA LYS A 594 -14.68 -31.28 10.12
C LYS A 594 -14.03 -32.28 9.18
N ALA A 595 -12.90 -31.90 8.61
CA ALA A 595 -12.14 -32.75 7.69
C ALA A 595 -10.64 -32.44 7.80
N GLN A 596 -9.83 -33.52 7.78
CA GLN A 596 -8.37 -33.42 7.78
C GLN A 596 -7.84 -32.96 6.39
N VAL A 597 -8.48 -33.44 5.33
CA VAL A 597 -8.16 -33.05 3.94
C VAL A 597 -9.40 -32.47 3.30
N TYR A 598 -9.25 -31.29 2.68
CA TYR A 598 -10.36 -30.60 2.03
C TYR A 598 -9.92 -29.91 0.74
N ARG A 599 -10.85 -29.71 -0.15
CA ARG A 599 -10.65 -29.02 -1.43
C ARG A 599 -11.79 -28.03 -1.67
N PHE A 600 -11.40 -26.82 -2.09
CA PHE A 600 -12.32 -25.90 -2.73
C PHE A 600 -11.92 -25.70 -4.18
N ALA A 601 -12.91 -25.52 -5.05
CA ALA A 601 -12.70 -25.04 -6.38
C ALA A 601 -13.67 -23.89 -6.65
N THR A 602 -13.19 -22.79 -7.18
CA THR A 602 -14.02 -21.60 -7.44
C THR A 602 -13.82 -21.13 -8.87
N VAL A 603 -14.89 -21.03 -9.63
CA VAL A 603 -14.89 -20.30 -10.89
C VAL A 603 -15.35 -18.88 -10.59
N ILE A 604 -14.59 -17.87 -11.01
CA ILE A 604 -14.99 -16.46 -10.89
C ILE A 604 -15.08 -15.86 -12.28
N ASN A 605 -16.21 -15.24 -12.60
CA ASN A 605 -16.40 -14.43 -13.79
C ASN A 605 -16.57 -12.96 -13.41
N THR A 606 -15.59 -12.14 -13.79
CA THR A 606 -15.64 -10.68 -13.61
C THR A 606 -15.99 -10.01 -14.93
N HIS A 607 -17.07 -9.23 -14.97
CA HIS A 607 -17.63 -8.72 -16.21
C HIS A 607 -18.42 -7.40 -16.00
N ALA A 608 -18.84 -6.77 -17.10
CA ALA A 608 -19.80 -5.66 -17.03
C ALA A 608 -21.17 -6.16 -16.56
N LEU A 609 -21.76 -5.52 -15.56
CA LEU A 609 -23.07 -5.89 -14.98
C LEU A 609 -24.19 -5.97 -16.01
N LYS A 610 -24.11 -5.21 -17.10
CA LYS A 610 -25.10 -5.23 -18.19
C LYS A 610 -25.11 -6.51 -19.04
N TYR A 611 -24.09 -7.34 -18.92
CA TYR A 611 -24.01 -8.65 -19.59
C TYR A 611 -24.23 -9.76 -18.57
N PRO A 612 -24.82 -10.90 -18.97
CA PRO A 612 -24.95 -12.05 -18.09
C PRO A 612 -23.58 -12.62 -17.73
N ALA A 613 -23.48 -13.23 -16.56
CA ALA A 613 -22.34 -14.05 -16.18
C ALA A 613 -22.17 -15.24 -17.13
N LYS A 614 -20.96 -15.75 -17.23
CA LYS A 614 -20.67 -17.03 -17.88
C LYS A 614 -20.80 -18.12 -16.81
N ASP A 615 -21.99 -18.69 -16.73
CA ASP A 615 -22.30 -19.73 -15.76
C ASP A 615 -21.55 -21.05 -16.08
N PRO A 616 -21.03 -21.76 -15.07
CA PRO A 616 -20.40 -23.04 -15.26
C PRO A 616 -21.46 -24.13 -15.53
N GLU A 617 -21.25 -24.92 -16.60
CA GLU A 617 -21.98 -26.14 -16.91
C GLU A 617 -21.20 -27.33 -16.36
N ILE A 618 -21.84 -28.16 -15.53
CA ILE A 618 -21.22 -29.39 -15.02
C ILE A 618 -21.61 -30.55 -15.93
N LEU A 619 -20.62 -31.10 -16.61
CA LEU A 619 -20.80 -32.21 -17.53
C LEU A 619 -21.08 -33.53 -16.78
N SER A 620 -21.60 -34.53 -17.50
CA SER A 620 -21.90 -35.85 -16.96
C SER A 620 -20.69 -36.57 -16.37
N ASP A 621 -19.49 -36.27 -16.86
CA ASP A 621 -18.21 -36.80 -16.37
C ASP A 621 -17.60 -35.99 -15.20
N GLY A 622 -18.31 -34.97 -14.69
CA GLY A 622 -17.90 -34.13 -13.58
C GLY A 622 -16.98 -32.96 -13.95
N ARG A 623 -16.61 -32.80 -15.24
CA ARG A 623 -15.83 -31.64 -15.68
C ARG A 623 -16.70 -30.38 -15.69
N ILE A 624 -16.05 -29.23 -15.51
CA ILE A 624 -16.70 -27.91 -15.51
C ILE A 624 -16.40 -27.22 -16.86
N LYS A 625 -17.45 -26.88 -17.60
CA LYS A 625 -17.34 -26.09 -18.83
C LYS A 625 -17.77 -24.67 -18.57
N VAL A 626 -16.96 -23.68 -18.92
CA VAL A 626 -17.26 -22.26 -18.73
C VAL A 626 -16.57 -21.41 -19.80
N GLY A 627 -17.31 -20.56 -20.50
CA GLY A 627 -16.76 -19.58 -21.42
C GLY A 627 -15.75 -20.12 -22.46
N GLY A 628 -16.01 -21.30 -23.03
CA GLY A 628 -15.11 -21.98 -23.98
C GLY A 628 -13.97 -22.77 -23.33
N TRP A 629 -13.91 -22.85 -22.01
CA TRP A 629 -12.91 -23.61 -21.26
C TRP A 629 -13.52 -24.88 -20.65
N LEU A 630 -12.72 -25.94 -20.61
CA LEU A 630 -13.06 -27.19 -19.97
C LEU A 630 -12.08 -27.45 -18.83
N ILE A 631 -12.59 -27.55 -17.61
CA ILE A 631 -11.79 -27.71 -16.39
C ILE A 631 -12.08 -29.08 -15.79
N SER A 632 -11.04 -29.90 -15.61
CA SER A 632 -11.09 -31.12 -14.82
C SER A 632 -10.52 -30.85 -13.44
N VAL A 633 -11.22 -31.19 -12.38
CA VAL A 633 -10.82 -30.94 -11.00
C VAL A 633 -11.13 -32.13 -10.11
N ASN A 634 -10.19 -32.50 -9.23
CA ASN A 634 -10.43 -33.50 -8.20
C ASN A 634 -10.79 -32.82 -6.87
N LEU A 635 -12.06 -32.96 -6.48
CA LEU A 635 -12.55 -32.48 -5.18
C LEU A 635 -12.59 -33.57 -4.11
N LYS A 636 -12.19 -34.81 -4.41
CA LYS A 636 -12.18 -35.90 -3.44
C LYS A 636 -11.02 -35.75 -2.46
N SER A 637 -11.29 -36.02 -1.19
CA SER A 637 -10.28 -35.97 -0.13
C SER A 637 -9.27 -37.13 -0.16
N ASP A 638 -9.64 -38.28 -0.74
CA ASP A 638 -8.85 -39.51 -0.79
C ASP A 638 -7.89 -39.62 -1.98
N GLY A 639 -7.90 -38.63 -2.87
CA GLY A 639 -7.03 -38.62 -4.06
C GLY A 639 -5.92 -37.58 -3.97
N ALA A 640 -4.88 -37.74 -4.82
CA ALA A 640 -3.90 -36.71 -5.02
C ALA A 640 -4.59 -35.41 -5.49
N PRO A 641 -4.17 -34.24 -4.96
CA PRO A 641 -4.69 -32.98 -5.46
C PRO A 641 -4.34 -32.87 -6.94
N SER A 642 -5.36 -32.68 -7.77
CA SER A 642 -5.15 -32.46 -9.20
C SER A 642 -6.25 -31.58 -9.78
N PHE A 643 -5.82 -30.62 -10.54
CA PHE A 643 -6.63 -30.02 -11.58
C PHE A 643 -5.82 -30.16 -12.88
N LEU A 644 -6.43 -30.65 -13.93
CA LEU A 644 -5.72 -30.93 -15.16
C LEU A 644 -6.48 -30.37 -16.36
N SER A 645 -5.67 -29.86 -17.26
CA SER A 645 -5.96 -29.63 -18.65
C SER A 645 -7.13 -28.72 -18.94
N LEU A 646 -6.80 -27.45 -19.05
CA LEU A 646 -7.64 -26.46 -19.71
C LEU A 646 -7.55 -26.72 -21.23
N ILE A 647 -8.62 -27.24 -21.83
CA ILE A 647 -8.75 -27.30 -23.29
C ILE A 647 -9.58 -26.09 -23.72
N HIS A 648 -8.97 -25.19 -24.47
CA HIS A 648 -9.70 -24.13 -25.16
C HIS A 648 -10.45 -24.76 -26.32
N ILE A 649 -11.78 -24.85 -26.22
CA ILE A 649 -12.65 -25.23 -27.31
C ILE A 649 -12.87 -23.96 -28.15
N SER A 650 -12.17 -23.82 -29.26
CA SER A 650 -12.54 -22.81 -30.27
C SER A 650 -13.94 -23.13 -30.78
N GLU A 651 -14.87 -22.17 -30.67
CA GLU A 651 -16.12 -22.30 -31.41
C GLU A 651 -15.81 -22.46 -32.90
N PRO A 652 -16.47 -23.40 -33.60
CA PRO A 652 -16.32 -23.48 -35.05
C PRO A 652 -16.77 -22.13 -35.60
N THR A 653 -15.87 -21.46 -36.32
CA THR A 653 -16.18 -20.28 -37.11
C THR A 653 -17.32 -20.68 -38.05
N ARG A 654 -18.53 -20.15 -37.84
CA ARG A 654 -19.58 -20.20 -38.86
C ARG A 654 -19.09 -19.34 -40.01
N HIS A 655 -18.78 -20.03 -41.12
CA HIS A 655 -18.58 -19.42 -42.42
C HIS A 655 -19.87 -18.83 -42.96
#